data_18de4b5b1ad8caa2886389e48d8d4255
#
_entry.id   18de4b5b1ad8caa2886389e48d8d4255
#
_cell.length_a   1.000
_cell.length_b   1.000
_cell.length_c   1.000
_cell.angle_alpha   90.00
_cell.angle_beta   90.00
_cell.angle_gamma   90.00
#
_symmetry.space_group_name_H-M   'P 1'
#
loop_
_entity.id
_entity.type
_entity.pdbx_description
1 polymer ?
#
loop_
_entity_poly.entity_id
_entity_poly.type
_entity_poly.pdbx_seq_one_letter_code
_entity_poly.pdbx_strand_id
1 'polypeptide(L)'
;MLVFMPRIFRRRLAAVLALILLLLGLLLTITQWLPRLVGIWLPAGTRVELEGAPRWRNAQVLFPNIHYLADDCRLASVKNAALGWHHARWALNADQVTLESECLQQLPETQNDRAAPKTLAQWQAMLPGADIHIGKLTVSPWQDYAGGLDLTLDKSRQQLHYLGDNLQLDATLQGQQLNISQLTVTHPALPEPLSLNGHFELPKYANGLPVNGEITGTLALAAFPQPVDAALSWAHQRGLLNVTTGGSDRPLLHLPWQASRTRIDIEKGEYYWPLASQPLSGFVNLTLNNWQDGLEATQIVGRLNMLTQGRGGKGNVVLGMGPGHLSLTQSQLPLQLTGESKFAAMQLYGSIPGELNGSLLNPQLTIKPKALLRLRGRLLSTLEVDEARWPLAGVRLSSQGISGRLQAILRAHDPSFGRFTLHLDGGAHNFWPDSGVWNWRYWGEGEMRPLQAKWDVNGTGGWRDSLIHLDSLSTGFNQLEYGSVRVEKPRLTLTAPVNWQRDAHHPSFTGQFKMQAGETRFSYGGRLAASTLDFGATGSDPGHFVWGGQLNAGKVGPVRVNGRWDGERLRGQAWWPTQSLTVFQPLLSPELKMKIQSGELRAQVAFSAAARQGFQAGGHWTVKNGSVWTPDSQVNGVDFSLPFRLQNQQWHFGLRGPVSLRIAEIKNQFAMQNIRADLQGAYPWRENDPLWLQDVSMDLLGGHITLPSLRLPQHSPARVSLRDISLSKLVSAIKPKQFAMSGNVNGELPLWISNPHWIIENGWIANSGPLTFRMDKDMADAITRNNVAAGAAMDWLRYMEISRSWATLNLDNLGELTMEAQVKGTSRFSNRNQTVNLNYRHQENLFQLWRSLRFGDNLQSWVEQNATLPSKKDQSP
;
A
#
# COMPACT_ATOMS: atom_id res chain seq x y z
N MET A 1 -7.15 -62.17 -91.25
CA MET A 1 -8.38 -62.89 -90.99
C MET A 1 -9.58 -61.93 -90.85
N LEU A 2 -9.74 -60.92 -91.68
CA LEU A 2 -10.79 -59.90 -91.59
C LEU A 2 -11.55 -59.67 -92.95
N VAL A 3 -11.47 -60.66 -93.88
CA VAL A 3 -11.99 -60.46 -95.23
C VAL A 3 -13.36 -61.13 -95.48
N PHE A 4 -13.90 -61.91 -94.54
CA PHE A 4 -15.15 -62.66 -94.73
C PHE A 4 -16.28 -62.34 -93.70
N MET A 5 -16.49 -61.03 -93.39
CA MET A 5 -17.71 -60.73 -92.62
C MET A 5 -18.72 -60.02 -93.51
N PRO A 6 -20.02 -60.43 -93.54
CA PRO A 6 -21.10 -59.82 -94.24
C PRO A 6 -21.22 -58.31 -93.95
N ARG A 7 -21.51 -57.50 -94.95
CA ARG A 7 -21.58 -55.97 -94.90
C ARG A 7 -22.43 -55.44 -93.78
N ILE A 8 -23.39 -56.19 -93.25
CA ILE A 8 -24.28 -55.83 -92.14
C ILE A 8 -23.56 -55.93 -90.84
N PHE A 9 -22.64 -56.90 -90.68
CA PHE A 9 -21.88 -57.12 -89.44
C PHE A 9 -20.78 -56.07 -89.29
N ARG A 10 -20.15 -55.61 -90.39
CA ARG A 10 -19.17 -54.53 -90.38
C ARG A 10 -19.82 -53.21 -90.02
N ARG A 11 -21.04 -52.90 -90.46
CA ARG A 11 -21.74 -51.67 -90.13
C ARG A 11 -22.16 -51.65 -88.64
N ARG A 12 -22.60 -52.80 -88.12
CA ARG A 12 -22.96 -52.95 -86.65
C ARG A 12 -21.69 -52.85 -85.78
N LEU A 13 -20.59 -53.47 -86.20
CA LEU A 13 -19.29 -53.38 -85.45
C LEU A 13 -18.72 -51.95 -85.43
N ALA A 14 -18.80 -51.25 -86.62
CA ALA A 14 -18.39 -49.88 -86.80
C ALA A 14 -19.28 -48.95 -85.94
N ALA A 15 -20.57 -49.17 -85.88
CA ALA A 15 -21.53 -48.43 -85.05
C ALA A 15 -21.27 -48.66 -83.54
N VAL A 16 -20.99 -49.89 -83.16
CA VAL A 16 -20.62 -50.21 -81.78
C VAL A 16 -19.23 -49.58 -81.41
N LEU A 17 -18.27 -49.64 -82.34
CA LEU A 17 -16.95 -49.02 -82.09
C LEU A 17 -17.05 -47.47 -82.05
N ALA A 18 -17.88 -46.88 -82.87
CA ALA A 18 -18.16 -45.42 -82.78
C ALA A 18 -18.90 -45.05 -81.54
N LEU A 19 -19.84 -45.89 -81.08
CA LEU A 19 -20.49 -45.67 -79.79
C LEU A 19 -19.54 -45.77 -78.58
N ILE A 20 -18.63 -46.75 -78.62
CA ILE A 20 -17.59 -46.91 -77.62
C ILE A 20 -16.62 -45.75 -77.64
N LEU A 21 -16.18 -45.26 -78.82
CA LEU A 21 -15.32 -44.06 -78.93
C LEU A 21 -16.06 -42.80 -78.52
N LEU A 22 -17.34 -42.67 -78.80
CA LEU A 22 -18.14 -41.55 -78.35
C LEU A 22 -18.35 -41.59 -76.86
N LEU A 23 -18.61 -42.77 -76.26
CA LEU A 23 -18.67 -42.96 -74.84
C LEU A 23 -17.30 -42.70 -74.13
N LEU A 24 -16.21 -43.14 -74.72
CA LEU A 24 -14.86 -42.91 -74.27
C LEU A 24 -14.50 -41.41 -74.32
N GLY A 25 -14.89 -40.73 -75.40
CA GLY A 25 -14.74 -39.29 -75.60
C GLY A 25 -15.56 -38.51 -74.57
N LEU A 26 -16.79 -38.93 -74.33
CA LEU A 26 -17.62 -38.38 -73.26
C LEU A 26 -17.00 -38.61 -71.86
N LEU A 27 -16.46 -39.80 -71.64
CA LEU A 27 -15.80 -40.09 -70.35
C LEU A 27 -14.51 -39.28 -70.22
N LEU A 28 -13.72 -39.09 -71.20
CA LEU A 28 -12.46 -38.30 -71.20
C LEU A 28 -12.73 -36.79 -70.98
N THR A 29 -13.87 -36.30 -71.52
CA THR A 29 -14.23 -34.85 -71.38
C THR A 29 -15.22 -34.58 -70.23
N ILE A 30 -15.47 -35.54 -69.41
CA ILE A 30 -16.49 -35.46 -68.34
C ILE A 30 -16.28 -34.26 -67.44
N THR A 31 -15.04 -33.88 -67.10
CA THR A 31 -14.68 -32.71 -66.33
C THR A 31 -15.02 -31.36 -66.93
N GLN A 32 -15.29 -31.35 -68.27
CA GLN A 32 -15.62 -30.10 -68.98
C GLN A 32 -17.15 -29.96 -69.21
N TRP A 33 -17.85 -31.05 -69.55
CA TRP A 33 -19.26 -30.94 -69.85
C TRP A 33 -20.18 -31.15 -68.64
N LEU A 34 -19.79 -32.03 -67.70
CA LEU A 34 -20.59 -32.32 -66.51
C LEU A 34 -20.84 -31.05 -65.65
N PRO A 35 -19.83 -30.22 -65.38
CA PRO A 35 -20.03 -28.93 -64.68
C PRO A 35 -21.00 -28.00 -65.41
N ARG A 36 -20.89 -27.92 -66.72
CA ARG A 36 -21.78 -27.10 -67.55
C ARG A 36 -23.21 -27.62 -67.54
N LEU A 37 -23.37 -28.93 -67.54
CA LEU A 37 -24.67 -29.55 -67.50
C LEU A 37 -25.34 -29.37 -66.12
N VAL A 38 -24.58 -29.52 -65.06
CA VAL A 38 -25.02 -29.22 -63.70
C VAL A 38 -25.34 -27.73 -63.55
N GLY A 39 -24.57 -26.86 -64.21
CA GLY A 39 -24.79 -25.42 -64.21
C GLY A 39 -26.15 -24.95 -64.71
N ILE A 40 -26.87 -25.77 -65.52
CA ILE A 40 -28.22 -25.47 -66.01
C ILE A 40 -29.24 -25.41 -64.86
N TRP A 41 -29.00 -26.15 -63.79
CA TRP A 41 -29.88 -26.21 -62.58
C TRP A 41 -29.36 -25.34 -61.45
N LEU A 42 -28.18 -24.72 -61.57
CA LEU A 42 -27.61 -23.86 -60.57
C LEU A 42 -28.12 -22.41 -60.66
N PRO A 43 -28.15 -21.64 -59.59
CA PRO A 43 -28.47 -20.21 -59.64
C PRO A 43 -27.53 -19.44 -60.51
N ALA A 44 -28.03 -18.39 -61.19
CA ALA A 44 -27.23 -17.51 -62.03
C ALA A 44 -26.07 -16.93 -61.21
N GLY A 45 -24.84 -16.89 -61.76
CA GLY A 45 -23.66 -16.46 -61.08
C GLY A 45 -22.94 -17.52 -60.24
N THR A 46 -23.49 -18.77 -60.24
CA THR A 46 -22.81 -19.88 -59.55
C THR A 46 -22.31 -20.93 -60.55
N ARG A 47 -21.22 -21.58 -60.22
CA ARG A 47 -20.62 -22.64 -61.05
C ARG A 47 -19.98 -23.73 -60.18
N VAL A 48 -19.97 -24.94 -60.77
CA VAL A 48 -19.24 -26.08 -60.24
C VAL A 48 -18.01 -26.31 -61.09
N GLU A 49 -16.89 -26.52 -60.45
CA GLU A 49 -15.61 -26.90 -61.06
C GLU A 49 -15.20 -28.28 -60.55
N LEU A 50 -14.79 -29.15 -61.45
CA LEU A 50 -14.28 -30.48 -61.15
C LEU A 50 -12.79 -30.51 -61.40
N GLU A 51 -12.02 -30.79 -60.33
CA GLU A 51 -10.58 -30.95 -60.43
C GLU A 51 -10.26 -32.46 -60.36
N GLY A 52 -9.91 -33.01 -61.50
CA GLY A 52 -9.68 -34.44 -61.65
C GLY A 52 -10.88 -35.22 -62.25
N ALA A 53 -10.58 -36.22 -63.04
CA ALA A 53 -11.60 -37.04 -63.72
C ALA A 53 -12.34 -37.96 -62.69
N PRO A 54 -13.67 -38.07 -62.78
CA PRO A 54 -14.43 -39.02 -62.00
C PRO A 54 -13.97 -40.46 -62.26
N ARG A 55 -13.98 -41.27 -61.22
CA ARG A 55 -13.58 -42.68 -61.29
C ARG A 55 -14.72 -43.56 -60.73
N TRP A 56 -14.93 -44.68 -61.44
CA TRP A 56 -15.90 -45.65 -61.01
C TRP A 56 -15.21 -46.72 -60.13
N ARG A 57 -15.68 -46.96 -58.96
CA ARG A 57 -15.15 -47.94 -58.02
C ARG A 57 -16.26 -48.43 -57.04
N ASN A 58 -16.42 -49.75 -56.88
CA ASN A 58 -17.37 -50.37 -55.93
C ASN A 58 -18.81 -49.84 -56.08
N ALA A 59 -19.34 -49.78 -57.32
CA ALA A 59 -20.68 -49.25 -57.64
C ALA A 59 -20.89 -47.76 -57.20
N GLN A 60 -19.83 -46.99 -57.06
CA GLN A 60 -19.84 -45.55 -56.74
C GLN A 60 -19.03 -44.76 -57.74
N VAL A 61 -19.44 -43.54 -58.02
CA VAL A 61 -18.66 -42.55 -58.75
C VAL A 61 -17.87 -41.66 -57.79
N LEU A 62 -16.59 -41.70 -57.91
CA LEU A 62 -15.65 -40.92 -57.09
C LEU A 62 -15.25 -39.68 -57.85
N PHE A 63 -15.44 -38.55 -57.23
CA PHE A 63 -14.96 -37.21 -57.64
C PHE A 63 -13.80 -36.80 -56.74
N PRO A 64 -12.59 -36.63 -57.28
CA PRO A 64 -11.45 -36.26 -56.45
C PRO A 64 -11.61 -34.92 -55.73
N ASN A 65 -11.94 -33.86 -56.50
CA ASN A 65 -12.22 -32.55 -55.89
C ASN A 65 -13.39 -31.88 -56.66
N ILE A 66 -14.35 -31.35 -55.89
CA ILE A 66 -15.49 -30.57 -56.43
C ILE A 66 -15.40 -29.19 -55.75
N HIS A 67 -15.43 -28.13 -56.55
CA HIS A 67 -15.51 -26.77 -56.04
C HIS A 67 -16.80 -26.12 -56.48
N TYR A 68 -17.52 -25.51 -55.55
CA TYR A 68 -18.69 -24.71 -55.81
C TYR A 68 -18.35 -23.24 -55.58
N LEU A 69 -18.51 -22.45 -56.64
CA LEU A 69 -18.16 -21.03 -56.62
C LEU A 69 -19.46 -20.21 -56.77
N ALA A 70 -19.49 -19.13 -55.97
CA ALA A 70 -20.47 -18.05 -56.15
C ALA A 70 -19.66 -16.84 -56.70
N ASP A 71 -19.97 -16.43 -57.91
CA ASP A 71 -19.12 -15.57 -58.75
C ASP A 71 -17.67 -16.09 -58.78
N ASP A 72 -16.70 -15.41 -58.22
CA ASP A 72 -15.30 -15.88 -58.16
C ASP A 72 -14.90 -16.38 -56.76
N CYS A 73 -15.83 -16.39 -55.80
CA CYS A 73 -15.58 -16.88 -54.44
C CYS A 73 -15.86 -18.36 -54.33
N ARG A 74 -14.88 -19.13 -53.80
CA ARG A 74 -15.00 -20.58 -53.61
C ARG A 74 -15.76 -20.87 -52.31
N LEU A 75 -17.12 -20.97 -52.43
CA LEU A 75 -18.03 -21.17 -51.33
C LEU A 75 -17.89 -22.55 -50.66
N ALA A 76 -17.72 -23.60 -51.50
CA ALA A 76 -17.52 -24.94 -50.97
C ALA A 76 -16.45 -25.71 -51.73
N SER A 77 -15.69 -26.53 -51.04
CA SER A 77 -14.75 -27.49 -51.58
C SER A 77 -14.98 -28.86 -50.97
N VAL A 78 -15.14 -29.84 -51.83
CA VAL A 78 -15.39 -31.23 -51.42
C VAL A 78 -14.26 -32.11 -51.96
N LYS A 79 -13.58 -32.84 -51.07
CA LYS A 79 -12.52 -33.79 -51.45
C LYS A 79 -13.01 -35.20 -51.36
N ASN A 80 -12.66 -36.01 -52.38
CA ASN A 80 -12.96 -37.43 -52.48
C ASN A 80 -14.45 -37.74 -52.32
N ALA A 81 -15.29 -37.01 -53.04
CA ALA A 81 -16.74 -37.28 -53.02
C ALA A 81 -17.10 -38.57 -53.77
N ALA A 82 -17.75 -39.47 -53.08
CA ALA A 82 -18.26 -40.75 -53.64
C ALA A 82 -19.78 -40.71 -53.70
N LEU A 83 -20.36 -40.88 -54.84
CA LEU A 83 -21.80 -40.96 -55.10
C LEU A 83 -22.15 -42.39 -55.55
N GLY A 84 -23.02 -43.04 -54.77
CA GLY A 84 -23.52 -44.37 -55.00
C GLY A 84 -24.99 -44.48 -54.76
N TRP A 85 -25.53 -45.68 -55.12
CA TRP A 85 -26.92 -46.02 -54.93
C TRP A 85 -27.01 -47.38 -54.19
N HIS A 86 -27.49 -47.41 -52.96
CA HIS A 86 -27.66 -48.61 -52.18
C HIS A 86 -29.07 -48.68 -51.57
N HIS A 87 -29.67 -49.85 -51.51
CA HIS A 87 -30.99 -50.12 -50.86
C HIS A 87 -32.05 -49.09 -51.22
N ALA A 88 -32.16 -48.71 -52.52
CA ALA A 88 -33.09 -47.70 -53.05
C ALA A 88 -32.86 -46.28 -52.48
N ARG A 89 -31.66 -45.98 -52.00
CA ARG A 89 -31.21 -44.67 -51.43
C ARG A 89 -29.92 -44.23 -52.10
N TRP A 90 -29.75 -42.92 -52.18
CA TRP A 90 -28.46 -42.31 -52.57
C TRP A 90 -27.49 -42.42 -51.41
N ALA A 91 -26.27 -42.79 -51.66
CA ALA A 91 -25.16 -42.75 -50.71
C ALA A 91 -24.13 -41.74 -51.20
N LEU A 92 -23.94 -40.67 -50.41
CA LEU A 92 -22.93 -39.65 -50.71
C LEU A 92 -21.90 -39.67 -49.52
N ASN A 93 -20.69 -40.01 -49.87
CA ASN A 93 -19.58 -39.98 -48.92
C ASN A 93 -18.56 -38.93 -49.38
N ALA A 94 -18.03 -38.12 -48.46
CA ALA A 94 -16.97 -37.20 -48.74
C ALA A 94 -15.94 -37.27 -47.59
N ASP A 95 -14.64 -37.28 -47.92
CA ASP A 95 -13.60 -37.28 -46.90
C ASP A 95 -13.54 -35.94 -46.20
N GLN A 96 -13.63 -34.85 -46.96
CA GLN A 96 -13.57 -33.52 -46.43
C GLN A 96 -14.45 -32.55 -47.20
N VAL A 97 -15.17 -31.73 -46.47
CA VAL A 97 -15.92 -30.57 -46.99
C VAL A 97 -15.45 -29.32 -46.27
N THR A 98 -15.09 -28.31 -47.04
CA THR A 98 -14.70 -26.99 -46.54
C THR A 98 -15.70 -25.97 -47.07
N LEU A 99 -16.26 -25.15 -46.17
CA LEU A 99 -17.21 -24.07 -46.49
C LEU A 99 -16.57 -22.73 -46.09
N GLU A 100 -16.62 -21.75 -46.96
CA GLU A 100 -16.22 -20.38 -46.70
C GLU A 100 -17.44 -19.50 -46.51
N SER A 101 -17.78 -19.19 -45.27
CA SER A 101 -19.00 -18.45 -44.94
C SER A 101 -19.05 -17.04 -45.50
N GLU A 102 -17.89 -16.39 -45.71
CA GLU A 102 -17.80 -15.06 -46.30
C GLU A 102 -18.31 -15.02 -47.73
N CYS A 103 -18.20 -16.13 -48.48
CA CYS A 103 -18.71 -16.25 -49.83
C CYS A 103 -20.25 -16.36 -49.93
N LEU A 104 -20.94 -16.61 -48.82
CA LEU A 104 -22.39 -16.64 -48.79
C LEU A 104 -23.04 -15.32 -49.19
N GLN A 105 -22.35 -14.18 -48.94
CA GLN A 105 -22.84 -12.86 -49.33
C GLN A 105 -22.84 -12.63 -50.85
N GLN A 106 -22.10 -13.45 -51.61
CA GLN A 106 -22.01 -13.37 -53.07
C GLN A 106 -23.02 -14.29 -53.76
N LEU A 107 -23.81 -15.05 -53.01
CA LEU A 107 -24.88 -15.81 -53.59
C LEU A 107 -25.94 -14.85 -54.17
N PRO A 108 -26.37 -15.03 -55.46
CA PRO A 108 -27.37 -14.17 -56.03
C PRO A 108 -28.71 -14.30 -55.34
N GLU A 109 -29.35 -13.17 -55.03
CA GLU A 109 -30.73 -13.17 -54.55
C GLU A 109 -31.62 -13.81 -55.61
N THR A 110 -32.30 -14.91 -55.26
CA THR A 110 -33.23 -15.59 -56.14
C THR A 110 -34.48 -14.73 -56.33
N GLN A 111 -34.52 -13.94 -57.44
CA GLN A 111 -35.71 -13.25 -57.89
C GLN A 111 -36.72 -14.27 -58.48
N ASN A 112 -37.35 -15.04 -57.61
CA ASN A 112 -38.46 -15.88 -57.99
C ASN A 112 -39.76 -15.43 -57.35
N ASP A 113 -40.19 -14.22 -57.67
CA ASP A 113 -41.41 -13.58 -57.16
C ASP A 113 -42.74 -14.20 -57.56
N ARG A 114 -42.77 -15.32 -58.30
CA ARG A 114 -44.01 -15.86 -58.87
C ARG A 114 -44.40 -17.28 -58.41
N ALA A 115 -43.60 -18.01 -57.71
CA ALA A 115 -43.95 -19.32 -57.22
C ALA A 115 -44.48 -19.25 -55.80
N ALA A 116 -45.65 -19.75 -55.52
CA ALA A 116 -46.18 -19.87 -54.15
C ALA A 116 -45.19 -20.63 -53.24
N PRO A 117 -44.87 -20.14 -52.06
CA PRO A 117 -43.90 -20.79 -51.17
C PRO A 117 -44.33 -22.23 -50.87
N LYS A 118 -43.42 -23.19 -51.04
CA LYS A 118 -43.72 -24.60 -50.72
C LYS A 118 -43.77 -24.82 -49.24
N THR A 119 -44.70 -25.68 -48.82
CA THR A 119 -44.78 -26.09 -47.42
C THR A 119 -43.63 -27.02 -47.05
N LEU A 120 -43.28 -27.11 -45.74
CA LEU A 120 -42.27 -28.04 -45.23
C LEU A 120 -42.60 -29.51 -45.68
N ALA A 121 -43.84 -29.93 -45.61
CA ALA A 121 -44.28 -31.23 -46.05
C ALA A 121 -44.04 -31.46 -47.57
N GLN A 122 -44.24 -30.42 -48.42
CA GLN A 122 -43.92 -30.48 -49.82
C GLN A 122 -42.42 -30.62 -50.09
N TRP A 123 -41.60 -29.88 -49.34
CA TRP A 123 -40.15 -30.01 -49.39
C TRP A 123 -39.69 -31.40 -48.95
N GLN A 124 -40.16 -31.93 -47.82
CA GLN A 124 -39.84 -33.29 -47.36
C GLN A 124 -40.26 -34.36 -48.36
N ALA A 125 -41.45 -34.22 -49.05
CA ALA A 125 -41.92 -35.15 -50.11
C ALA A 125 -41.02 -35.15 -51.33
N MET A 126 -40.35 -34.09 -51.62
CA MET A 126 -39.39 -33.95 -52.76
C MET A 126 -38.00 -34.48 -52.46
N LEU A 127 -37.65 -34.69 -51.19
CA LEU A 127 -36.34 -35.18 -50.80
C LEU A 127 -36.18 -36.64 -51.33
N PRO A 128 -35.05 -36.94 -52.00
CA PRO A 128 -34.67 -38.32 -52.27
C PRO A 128 -34.28 -39.02 -50.98
N GLY A 129 -34.51 -40.30 -50.87
CA GLY A 129 -33.87 -41.08 -49.78
C GLY A 129 -32.37 -41.02 -49.99
N ALA A 130 -31.64 -40.46 -49.05
CA ALA A 130 -30.21 -40.29 -49.13
C ALA A 130 -29.52 -40.45 -47.76
N ASP A 131 -28.35 -41.05 -47.78
CA ASP A 131 -27.41 -41.14 -46.63
C ASP A 131 -26.16 -40.38 -47.05
N ILE A 132 -25.86 -39.33 -46.30
CA ILE A 132 -24.71 -38.42 -46.57
C ILE A 132 -23.75 -38.58 -45.41
N HIS A 133 -22.54 -38.97 -45.73
CA HIS A 133 -21.43 -39.06 -44.74
C HIS A 133 -20.30 -38.16 -45.14
N ILE A 134 -19.90 -37.27 -44.25
CA ILE A 134 -18.74 -36.35 -44.43
C ILE A 134 -17.78 -36.65 -43.31
N GLY A 135 -16.55 -37.12 -43.65
CA GLY A 135 -15.55 -37.45 -42.65
C GLY A 135 -15.08 -36.23 -41.88
N LYS A 136 -14.92 -35.08 -42.58
CA LYS A 136 -14.57 -33.82 -41.89
C LYS A 136 -15.23 -32.63 -42.60
N LEU A 137 -16.16 -32.00 -41.94
CA LEU A 137 -16.75 -30.71 -42.31
C LEU A 137 -16.02 -29.58 -41.62
N THR A 138 -15.52 -28.60 -42.37
CA THR A 138 -14.86 -27.42 -41.83
C THR A 138 -15.55 -26.17 -42.37
N VAL A 139 -15.92 -25.24 -41.50
CA VAL A 139 -16.54 -23.97 -41.88
C VAL A 139 -15.63 -22.83 -41.42
N SER A 140 -15.16 -22.00 -42.35
CA SER A 140 -14.39 -20.79 -42.03
C SER A 140 -15.38 -19.67 -41.65
N PRO A 141 -15.10 -18.90 -40.57
CA PRO A 141 -13.90 -18.86 -39.71
C PRO A 141 -13.94 -19.80 -38.49
N TRP A 142 -14.93 -20.69 -38.36
CA TRP A 142 -15.14 -21.56 -37.19
C TRP A 142 -14.44 -22.92 -37.35
N GLN A 143 -13.17 -22.90 -37.69
CA GLN A 143 -12.38 -24.11 -37.96
C GLN A 143 -12.21 -25.01 -36.76
N ASP A 144 -12.25 -24.43 -35.54
CA ASP A 144 -12.13 -25.14 -34.25
C ASP A 144 -13.32 -26.06 -33.97
N TYR A 145 -14.43 -25.89 -34.67
CA TYR A 145 -15.65 -26.72 -34.53
C TYR A 145 -15.79 -27.73 -35.67
N ALA A 146 -14.69 -28.03 -36.37
CA ALA A 146 -14.71 -29.01 -37.43
C ALA A 146 -15.04 -30.43 -36.91
N GLY A 147 -15.80 -31.20 -37.68
CA GLY A 147 -16.20 -32.54 -37.27
C GLY A 147 -16.76 -33.39 -38.40
N GLY A 148 -17.05 -34.63 -38.12
CA GLY A 148 -17.78 -35.53 -39.01
C GLY A 148 -19.28 -35.25 -39.04
N LEU A 149 -19.92 -35.44 -40.19
CA LEU A 149 -21.33 -35.24 -40.37
C LEU A 149 -21.96 -36.49 -41.01
N ASP A 150 -22.98 -37.04 -40.34
CA ASP A 150 -23.87 -38.09 -40.88
C ASP A 150 -25.28 -37.51 -40.98
N LEU A 151 -25.81 -37.46 -42.22
CA LEU A 151 -27.13 -36.97 -42.49
C LEU A 151 -27.94 -38.02 -43.25
N THR A 152 -29.03 -38.46 -42.63
CA THR A 152 -29.97 -39.41 -43.23
C THR A 152 -31.24 -38.64 -43.65
N LEU A 153 -31.52 -38.65 -44.95
CA LEU A 153 -32.70 -38.01 -45.56
C LEU A 153 -33.71 -39.07 -45.92
N ASP A 154 -34.92 -38.98 -45.38
CA ASP A 154 -36.09 -39.81 -45.74
C ASP A 154 -37.32 -38.88 -45.85
N LYS A 155 -38.34 -39.27 -46.58
CA LYS A 155 -39.57 -38.48 -46.77
C LYS A 155 -40.32 -38.21 -45.45
N SER A 156 -40.20 -39.09 -44.50
CA SER A 156 -40.91 -39.02 -43.23
C SER A 156 -40.04 -38.54 -42.05
N ARG A 157 -38.73 -38.74 -42.19
CA ARG A 157 -37.78 -38.45 -41.07
C ARG A 157 -36.43 -38.08 -41.64
N GLN A 158 -35.86 -37.00 -41.16
CA GLN A 158 -34.48 -36.57 -41.37
C GLN A 158 -33.71 -36.68 -40.08
N GLN A 159 -32.46 -37.20 -40.12
CA GLN A 159 -31.59 -37.33 -38.95
C GLN A 159 -30.23 -36.72 -39.27
N LEU A 160 -29.77 -35.93 -38.41
CA LEU A 160 -28.45 -35.28 -38.42
C LEU A 160 -27.67 -35.74 -37.20
N HIS A 161 -26.49 -36.28 -37.43
CA HIS A 161 -25.50 -36.56 -36.40
C HIS A 161 -24.18 -35.83 -36.77
N TYR A 162 -23.74 -34.98 -35.95
CA TYR A 162 -22.47 -34.22 -36.10
C TYR A 162 -21.57 -34.51 -34.94
N LEU A 163 -20.32 -34.92 -35.20
CA LEU A 163 -19.35 -35.28 -34.18
C LEU A 163 -18.00 -34.56 -34.45
N GLY A 164 -17.73 -33.56 -33.70
CA GLY A 164 -16.43 -32.85 -33.63
C GLY A 164 -15.87 -32.83 -32.23
N ASP A 165 -14.62 -32.41 -32.09
CA ASP A 165 -13.93 -32.29 -30.77
C ASP A 165 -14.61 -31.21 -29.92
N ASN A 166 -15.05 -30.11 -30.52
CA ASN A 166 -15.61 -28.96 -29.79
C ASN A 166 -17.11 -28.75 -30.03
N LEU A 167 -17.73 -29.54 -30.93
CA LEU A 167 -19.15 -29.45 -31.25
C LEU A 167 -19.72 -30.85 -31.53
N GLN A 168 -20.79 -31.21 -30.84
CA GLN A 168 -21.55 -32.42 -31.07
C GLN A 168 -23.01 -32.04 -31.21
N LEU A 169 -23.70 -32.59 -32.20
CA LEU A 169 -25.12 -32.30 -32.46
C LEU A 169 -25.84 -33.55 -32.96
N ASP A 170 -26.92 -33.91 -32.27
CA ASP A 170 -27.89 -34.93 -32.69
C ASP A 170 -29.26 -34.27 -32.87
N ALA A 171 -29.75 -34.28 -34.11
CA ALA A 171 -31.05 -33.70 -34.43
C ALA A 171 -31.89 -34.63 -35.28
N THR A 172 -33.20 -34.62 -35.06
CA THR A 172 -34.20 -35.39 -35.83
C THR A 172 -35.34 -34.47 -36.19
N LEU A 173 -35.70 -34.43 -37.46
CA LEU A 173 -36.89 -33.75 -37.97
C LEU A 173 -37.90 -34.79 -38.46
N GLN A 174 -39.11 -34.75 -37.92
CA GLN A 174 -40.22 -35.60 -38.29
C GLN A 174 -41.49 -34.75 -38.51
N GLY A 175 -41.89 -34.59 -39.77
CA GLY A 175 -42.96 -33.66 -40.11
C GLY A 175 -42.56 -32.22 -39.74
N GLN A 176 -43.34 -31.60 -38.86
CA GLN A 176 -43.01 -30.25 -38.31
C GLN A 176 -42.26 -30.29 -36.97
N GLN A 177 -42.06 -31.49 -36.41
CA GLN A 177 -41.37 -31.64 -35.12
C GLN A 177 -39.88 -31.81 -35.33
N LEU A 178 -39.10 -30.80 -34.91
CA LEU A 178 -37.65 -30.85 -34.83
C LEU A 178 -37.24 -31.12 -33.38
N ASN A 179 -36.51 -32.19 -33.18
CA ASN A 179 -35.97 -32.58 -31.90
C ASN A 179 -34.45 -32.58 -31.94
N ILE A 180 -33.83 -31.77 -31.13
CA ILE A 180 -32.37 -31.76 -30.86
C ILE A 180 -32.20 -32.53 -29.57
N SER A 181 -31.78 -33.78 -29.67
CA SER A 181 -31.57 -34.63 -28.50
C SER A 181 -30.30 -34.27 -27.73
N GLN A 182 -29.32 -33.76 -28.44
CA GLN A 182 -28.05 -33.32 -27.84
C GLN A 182 -27.41 -32.25 -28.72
N LEU A 183 -27.01 -31.15 -28.11
CA LEU A 183 -26.06 -30.17 -28.65
C LEU A 183 -25.03 -29.88 -27.55
N THR A 184 -23.78 -30.29 -27.78
CA THR A 184 -22.69 -30.06 -26.85
C THR A 184 -21.67 -29.16 -27.48
N VAL A 185 -21.29 -28.05 -26.80
CA VAL A 185 -20.30 -27.09 -27.29
C VAL A 185 -19.21 -26.95 -26.25
N THR A 186 -17.96 -27.20 -26.64
CA THR A 186 -16.76 -26.99 -25.84
C THR A 186 -16.09 -25.69 -26.28
N HIS A 187 -15.81 -24.80 -25.34
CA HIS A 187 -15.15 -23.54 -25.60
C HIS A 187 -14.17 -23.21 -24.48
N PRO A 188 -12.96 -22.66 -24.75
CA PRO A 188 -11.95 -22.36 -23.72
C PRO A 188 -12.42 -21.42 -22.61
N ALA A 189 -13.44 -20.59 -22.85
CA ALA A 189 -14.03 -19.70 -21.85
C ALA A 189 -15.01 -20.38 -20.90
N LEU A 190 -15.39 -21.63 -21.17
CA LEU A 190 -16.31 -22.42 -20.32
C LEU A 190 -15.53 -23.46 -19.52
N PRO A 191 -15.76 -23.57 -18.20
CA PRO A 191 -15.10 -24.57 -17.36
C PRO A 191 -15.48 -26.00 -17.76
N GLU A 192 -16.70 -26.19 -18.25
CA GLU A 192 -17.27 -27.46 -18.74
C GLU A 192 -18.03 -27.25 -20.05
N PRO A 193 -18.19 -28.29 -20.89
CA PRO A 193 -18.97 -28.18 -22.14
C PRO A 193 -20.42 -27.76 -21.85
N LEU A 194 -20.91 -26.81 -22.65
CA LEU A 194 -22.34 -26.46 -22.67
C LEU A 194 -23.15 -27.60 -23.31
N SER A 195 -24.15 -28.09 -22.61
CA SER A 195 -25.09 -29.12 -23.11
C SER A 195 -26.49 -28.56 -23.24
N LEU A 196 -27.06 -28.68 -24.42
CA LEU A 196 -28.37 -28.18 -24.78
C LEU A 196 -29.24 -29.30 -25.40
N ASN A 197 -30.51 -29.26 -25.11
CA ASN A 197 -31.54 -30.07 -25.72
C ASN A 197 -32.63 -29.13 -26.28
N GLY A 198 -33.30 -29.51 -27.38
CA GLY A 198 -34.32 -28.67 -27.98
C GLY A 198 -35.48 -29.43 -28.60
N HIS A 199 -36.66 -28.88 -28.45
CA HIS A 199 -37.91 -29.38 -29.01
C HIS A 199 -38.63 -28.25 -29.75
N PHE A 200 -38.91 -28.39 -31.03
CA PHE A 200 -39.45 -27.30 -31.83
C PHE A 200 -40.58 -27.77 -32.74
N GLU A 201 -41.63 -26.94 -32.84
CA GLU A 201 -42.63 -27.06 -33.86
C GLU A 201 -42.36 -26.04 -34.98
N LEU A 202 -41.90 -26.53 -36.12
CA LEU A 202 -41.61 -25.71 -37.32
C LEU A 202 -42.90 -25.19 -37.97
N PRO A 203 -42.86 -24.00 -38.57
CA PRO A 203 -44.03 -23.47 -39.28
C PRO A 203 -44.33 -24.28 -40.54
N LYS A 204 -45.56 -24.17 -41.00
CA LYS A 204 -46.04 -24.83 -42.22
C LYS A 204 -45.19 -24.51 -43.45
N TYR A 205 -44.62 -23.28 -43.51
CA TYR A 205 -43.74 -22.83 -44.55
C TYR A 205 -42.29 -22.80 -44.08
N ALA A 206 -41.36 -23.28 -44.88
CA ALA A 206 -39.95 -23.47 -44.48
C ALA A 206 -39.14 -22.17 -44.20
N ASN A 207 -39.77 -21.03 -44.43
CA ASN A 207 -39.12 -19.71 -44.25
C ASN A 207 -39.48 -19.01 -42.93
N GLY A 208 -40.04 -19.70 -41.96
CA GLY A 208 -40.40 -19.12 -40.66
C GLY A 208 -39.65 -19.75 -39.50
N LEU A 209 -39.58 -19.03 -38.40
CA LEU A 209 -39.08 -19.57 -37.13
C LEU A 209 -40.09 -20.55 -36.51
N PRO A 210 -39.62 -21.44 -35.59
CA PRO A 210 -40.49 -22.39 -34.91
C PRO A 210 -41.66 -21.69 -34.21
N VAL A 211 -42.87 -22.21 -34.40
CA VAL A 211 -44.11 -21.66 -33.80
C VAL A 211 -44.15 -21.86 -32.30
N ASN A 212 -43.75 -23.04 -31.88
CA ASN A 212 -43.57 -23.41 -30.50
C ASN A 212 -42.19 -24.03 -30.33
N GLY A 213 -41.58 -23.85 -29.17
CA GLY A 213 -40.27 -24.43 -28.90
C GLY A 213 -39.92 -24.41 -27.44
N GLU A 214 -39.04 -25.32 -27.10
CA GLU A 214 -38.38 -25.38 -25.79
C GLU A 214 -36.91 -25.74 -26.00
N ILE A 215 -36.05 -25.01 -25.38
CA ILE A 215 -34.61 -25.29 -25.30
C ILE A 215 -34.26 -25.36 -23.83
N THR A 216 -33.67 -26.47 -23.42
CA THR A 216 -33.14 -26.64 -22.05
C THR A 216 -31.66 -26.93 -22.13
N GLY A 217 -30.92 -26.46 -21.16
CA GLY A 217 -29.52 -26.72 -21.12
C GLY A 217 -28.87 -26.42 -19.77
N THR A 218 -27.73 -27.02 -19.57
CA THR A 218 -26.95 -26.90 -18.34
C THR A 218 -25.59 -26.29 -18.67
N LEU A 219 -25.16 -25.28 -17.90
CA LEU A 219 -23.93 -24.55 -18.07
C LEU A 219 -23.20 -24.44 -16.73
N ALA A 220 -21.96 -24.91 -16.66
CA ALA A 220 -21.10 -24.65 -15.54
C ALA A 220 -20.47 -23.25 -15.67
N LEU A 221 -20.66 -22.42 -14.67
CA LEU A 221 -20.05 -21.10 -14.57
C LEU A 221 -19.13 -21.04 -13.35
N ALA A 222 -17.94 -20.53 -13.52
CA ALA A 222 -16.97 -20.38 -12.42
C ALA A 222 -17.48 -19.53 -11.23
N ALA A 223 -18.49 -18.70 -11.47
CA ALA A 223 -19.12 -17.86 -10.45
C ALA A 223 -20.09 -18.60 -9.53
N PHE A 224 -20.50 -19.82 -9.89
CA PHE A 224 -21.46 -20.63 -9.13
C PHE A 224 -20.86 -21.97 -8.75
N PRO A 225 -21.09 -22.44 -7.51
CA PRO A 225 -20.61 -23.76 -7.06
C PRO A 225 -21.37 -24.93 -7.67
N GLN A 226 -22.55 -24.65 -8.26
CA GLN A 226 -23.42 -25.65 -8.94
C GLN A 226 -23.71 -25.20 -10.37
N PRO A 227 -23.93 -26.13 -11.30
CA PRO A 227 -24.28 -25.79 -12.66
C PRO A 227 -25.56 -24.94 -12.71
N VAL A 228 -25.68 -24.17 -13.76
CA VAL A 228 -26.81 -23.30 -14.05
C VAL A 228 -27.70 -23.99 -15.11
N ASP A 229 -28.99 -24.15 -14.82
CA ASP A 229 -29.96 -24.69 -15.72
C ASP A 229 -30.73 -23.56 -16.41
N ALA A 230 -30.71 -23.56 -17.74
CA ALA A 230 -31.41 -22.59 -18.56
C ALA A 230 -32.53 -23.26 -19.34
N ALA A 231 -33.71 -22.67 -19.29
CA ALA A 231 -34.88 -23.11 -20.07
C ALA A 231 -35.46 -21.92 -20.85
N LEU A 232 -35.48 -22.03 -22.18
CA LEU A 232 -36.11 -21.07 -23.08
C LEU A 232 -37.33 -21.76 -23.69
N SER A 233 -38.54 -21.31 -23.38
CA SER A 233 -39.76 -21.85 -23.95
C SER A 233 -40.59 -20.76 -24.60
N TRP A 234 -41.28 -21.10 -25.68
CA TRP A 234 -42.19 -20.17 -26.32
C TRP A 234 -43.35 -20.89 -27.00
N ALA A 235 -44.47 -20.19 -27.05
CA ALA A 235 -45.68 -20.61 -27.78
C ALA A 235 -46.18 -19.40 -28.57
N HIS A 236 -46.27 -19.58 -29.94
CA HIS A 236 -46.61 -18.53 -30.85
C HIS A 236 -45.64 -17.32 -30.77
N GLN A 237 -46.10 -16.24 -30.18
CA GLN A 237 -45.35 -14.99 -30.12
C GLN A 237 -44.91 -14.61 -28.72
N ARG A 238 -45.10 -15.48 -27.74
CA ARG A 238 -44.77 -15.23 -26.33
C ARG A 238 -43.93 -16.37 -25.78
N GLY A 239 -42.93 -16.00 -25.03
CA GLY A 239 -42.05 -16.98 -24.41
C GLY A 239 -41.47 -16.51 -23.10
N LEU A 240 -40.67 -17.37 -22.52
CA LEU A 240 -40.01 -17.19 -21.25
C LEU A 240 -38.60 -17.78 -21.33
N LEU A 241 -37.62 -17.01 -21.00
CA LEU A 241 -36.29 -17.52 -20.63
C LEU A 241 -36.17 -17.54 -19.10
N ASN A 242 -36.00 -18.75 -18.57
CA ASN A 242 -35.82 -18.97 -17.15
C ASN A 242 -34.45 -19.63 -16.88
N VAL A 243 -33.67 -19.08 -16.00
CA VAL A 243 -32.34 -19.59 -15.63
C VAL A 243 -32.30 -19.78 -14.12
N THR A 244 -32.01 -20.99 -13.69
CA THR A 244 -31.98 -21.37 -12.27
C THR A 244 -30.63 -21.97 -11.89
N THR A 245 -30.30 -21.98 -10.62
CA THR A 245 -29.13 -22.71 -10.08
C THR A 245 -29.49 -23.38 -8.79
N GLY A 246 -28.87 -24.51 -8.51
CA GLY A 246 -29.08 -25.21 -7.23
C GLY A 246 -28.65 -24.30 -6.07
N GLY A 247 -29.45 -24.25 -5.00
CA GLY A 247 -29.16 -23.42 -3.82
C GLY A 247 -29.67 -21.98 -3.88
N SER A 248 -30.37 -21.57 -4.95
CA SER A 248 -31.08 -20.30 -5.02
C SER A 248 -32.59 -20.51 -5.01
N ASP A 249 -33.31 -19.86 -4.08
CA ASP A 249 -34.77 -19.89 -4.01
C ASP A 249 -35.43 -19.05 -5.11
N ARG A 250 -34.66 -18.29 -5.86
CA ARG A 250 -35.12 -17.42 -6.95
C ARG A 250 -34.39 -17.77 -8.23
N PRO A 251 -35.03 -17.65 -9.39
CA PRO A 251 -34.36 -17.80 -10.66
C PRO A 251 -33.27 -16.72 -10.84
N LEU A 252 -32.15 -17.09 -11.44
CA LEU A 252 -31.09 -16.14 -11.81
C LEU A 252 -31.58 -15.18 -12.86
N LEU A 253 -32.36 -15.67 -13.84
CA LEU A 253 -33.00 -14.88 -14.87
C LEU A 253 -34.43 -15.36 -15.05
N HIS A 254 -35.36 -14.43 -15.15
CA HIS A 254 -36.75 -14.65 -15.49
C HIS A 254 -37.16 -13.58 -16.51
N LEU A 255 -37.08 -13.93 -17.78
CA LEU A 255 -37.22 -12.97 -18.89
C LEU A 255 -38.44 -13.38 -19.74
N PRO A 256 -39.67 -12.96 -19.40
CA PRO A 256 -40.80 -13.08 -20.25
C PRO A 256 -40.64 -12.18 -21.49
N TRP A 257 -40.88 -12.73 -22.66
CA TRP A 257 -40.73 -11.98 -23.89
C TRP A 257 -41.95 -12.13 -24.81
N GLN A 258 -42.18 -11.17 -25.68
CA GLN A 258 -43.17 -11.16 -26.71
C GLN A 258 -42.52 -10.82 -28.03
N ALA A 259 -42.78 -11.61 -29.06
CA ALA A 259 -42.28 -11.36 -30.42
C ALA A 259 -43.41 -10.90 -31.33
N SER A 260 -43.11 -10.00 -32.23
CA SER A 260 -43.86 -9.64 -33.41
C SER A 260 -43.00 -9.91 -34.64
N ARG A 261 -43.54 -9.62 -35.80
CA ARG A 261 -42.84 -9.86 -37.08
C ARG A 261 -41.49 -9.16 -37.14
N THR A 262 -41.36 -8.00 -36.55
CA THR A 262 -40.12 -7.16 -36.64
C THR A 262 -39.49 -6.84 -35.27
N ARG A 263 -40.16 -7.24 -34.17
CA ARG A 263 -39.77 -6.77 -32.85
C ARG A 263 -39.95 -7.85 -31.78
N ILE A 264 -38.97 -8.01 -30.92
CA ILE A 264 -39.05 -8.76 -29.66
C ILE A 264 -38.96 -7.79 -28.50
N ASP A 265 -39.85 -7.93 -27.54
CA ASP A 265 -39.89 -7.12 -26.34
C ASP A 265 -39.80 -7.98 -25.08
N ILE A 266 -38.91 -7.58 -24.18
CA ILE A 266 -38.84 -8.03 -22.80
C ILE A 266 -39.19 -6.83 -21.93
N GLU A 267 -40.42 -6.74 -21.42
CA GLU A 267 -40.86 -5.56 -20.67
C GLU A 267 -40.71 -5.67 -19.17
N LYS A 268 -40.73 -6.88 -18.61
CA LYS A 268 -40.71 -7.16 -17.17
C LYS A 268 -39.75 -8.31 -16.85
N GLY A 269 -38.57 -8.29 -17.46
CA GLY A 269 -37.57 -9.27 -17.14
C GLY A 269 -36.99 -9.00 -15.75
N GLU A 270 -36.76 -10.06 -14.99
CA GLU A 270 -36.14 -10.01 -13.68
C GLU A 270 -34.85 -10.83 -13.66
N TYR A 271 -33.89 -10.41 -12.87
CA TYR A 271 -32.70 -11.20 -12.60
C TYR A 271 -32.31 -11.13 -11.13
N TYR A 272 -31.68 -12.20 -10.65
CA TYR A 272 -31.18 -12.32 -9.30
C TYR A 272 -29.84 -13.06 -9.29
N TRP A 273 -28.75 -12.38 -8.83
CA TRP A 273 -27.42 -12.96 -8.71
C TRP A 273 -27.06 -13.12 -7.24
N PRO A 274 -27.03 -14.35 -6.69
CA PRO A 274 -26.84 -14.60 -5.26
C PRO A 274 -25.37 -14.52 -4.85
N LEU A 275 -24.74 -13.33 -4.92
CA LEU A 275 -23.44 -13.12 -4.33
C LEU A 275 -23.55 -13.21 -2.80
N ALA A 276 -22.75 -14.04 -2.16
CA ALA A 276 -22.90 -14.47 -0.75
C ALA A 276 -23.07 -13.34 0.27
N SER A 277 -22.38 -12.21 0.09
CA SER A 277 -22.44 -11.06 1.01
C SER A 277 -23.27 -9.89 0.48
N GLN A 278 -23.51 -9.82 -0.83
CA GLN A 278 -24.09 -8.67 -1.51
C GLN A 278 -24.89 -9.10 -2.74
N PRO A 279 -26.12 -9.65 -2.57
CA PRO A 279 -26.92 -10.11 -3.69
C PRO A 279 -27.24 -8.97 -4.65
N LEU A 280 -27.21 -9.28 -5.95
CA LEU A 280 -27.55 -8.37 -7.03
C LEU A 280 -28.90 -8.78 -7.64
N SER A 281 -29.84 -7.86 -7.74
CA SER A 281 -31.14 -8.10 -8.35
C SER A 281 -31.54 -6.93 -9.24
N GLY A 282 -32.52 -7.12 -10.10
CA GLY A 282 -33.04 -6.02 -10.88
C GLY A 282 -33.97 -6.40 -11.97
N PHE A 283 -34.25 -5.42 -12.83
CA PHE A 283 -35.18 -5.51 -13.93
C PHE A 283 -34.47 -5.29 -15.26
N VAL A 284 -34.96 -6.04 -16.27
CA VAL A 284 -34.50 -5.96 -17.65
C VAL A 284 -35.63 -5.55 -18.53
N ASN A 285 -35.48 -4.45 -19.25
CA ASN A 285 -36.33 -4.09 -20.38
C ASN A 285 -35.46 -4.10 -21.62
N LEU A 286 -35.79 -4.89 -22.61
CA LEU A 286 -35.04 -5.06 -23.83
C LEU A 286 -35.98 -5.12 -25.03
N THR A 287 -35.64 -4.39 -26.09
CA THR A 287 -36.34 -4.42 -27.38
C THR A 287 -35.30 -4.75 -28.46
N LEU A 288 -35.65 -5.76 -29.26
CA LEU A 288 -34.87 -6.16 -30.44
C LEU A 288 -35.74 -5.86 -31.68
N ASN A 289 -35.30 -4.89 -32.48
CA ASN A 289 -35.96 -4.55 -33.73
C ASN A 289 -35.26 -5.24 -34.92
N ASN A 290 -36.04 -5.58 -35.97
CA ASN A 290 -35.56 -6.23 -37.21
C ASN A 290 -34.84 -7.57 -36.95
N TRP A 291 -35.26 -8.28 -35.91
CA TRP A 291 -34.62 -9.53 -35.50
C TRP A 291 -34.70 -10.67 -36.55
N GLN A 292 -35.68 -10.62 -37.45
CA GLN A 292 -35.86 -11.58 -38.52
C GLN A 292 -34.81 -11.48 -39.62
N ASP A 293 -34.21 -10.30 -39.78
CA ASP A 293 -33.21 -10.01 -40.81
C ASP A 293 -31.80 -10.49 -40.39
N GLY A 294 -31.73 -11.21 -39.28
CA GLY A 294 -30.49 -11.76 -38.74
C GLY A 294 -29.87 -10.89 -37.61
N LEU A 295 -28.86 -11.45 -36.99
CA LEU A 295 -28.17 -10.83 -35.84
C LEU A 295 -27.62 -9.45 -36.15
N GLU A 296 -27.06 -9.27 -37.34
CA GLU A 296 -26.38 -8.03 -37.75
C GLU A 296 -27.36 -6.88 -38.03
N ALA A 297 -28.55 -7.22 -38.52
CA ALA A 297 -29.62 -6.25 -38.78
C ALA A 297 -30.44 -5.93 -37.52
N THR A 298 -30.30 -6.74 -36.49
CA THR A 298 -31.05 -6.59 -35.24
C THR A 298 -30.57 -5.38 -34.46
N GLN A 299 -31.46 -4.40 -34.29
CA GLN A 299 -31.18 -3.24 -33.43
C GLN A 299 -31.64 -3.51 -31.99
N ILE A 300 -30.71 -3.37 -31.08
CA ILE A 300 -30.91 -3.59 -29.65
C ILE A 300 -31.10 -2.25 -28.95
N VAL A 301 -32.18 -2.13 -28.21
CA VAL A 301 -32.44 -1.00 -27.29
C VAL A 301 -32.87 -1.58 -25.95
N GLY A 302 -32.23 -1.17 -24.87
CA GLY A 302 -32.57 -1.74 -23.59
C GLY A 302 -32.16 -0.94 -22.39
N ARG A 303 -32.67 -1.38 -21.26
CA ARG A 303 -32.33 -0.83 -19.94
C ARG A 303 -32.29 -1.96 -18.92
N LEU A 304 -31.17 -2.06 -18.23
CA LEU A 304 -30.96 -2.95 -17.12
C LEU A 304 -30.85 -2.14 -15.83
N ASN A 305 -31.71 -2.38 -14.87
CA ASN A 305 -31.62 -1.78 -13.55
C ASN A 305 -31.01 -2.79 -12.59
N MET A 306 -29.94 -2.43 -11.92
CA MET A 306 -29.18 -3.26 -11.00
C MET A 306 -29.32 -2.72 -9.58
N LEU A 307 -29.90 -3.50 -8.70
CA LEU A 307 -30.11 -3.21 -7.30
C LEU A 307 -29.30 -4.18 -6.45
N THR A 308 -28.60 -3.66 -5.47
CA THR A 308 -27.91 -4.49 -4.48
C THR A 308 -28.18 -3.96 -3.08
N GLN A 309 -28.43 -4.88 -2.15
CA GLN A 309 -28.65 -4.56 -0.73
C GLN A 309 -28.13 -5.73 0.11
N GLY A 310 -27.09 -5.50 0.90
CA GLY A 310 -26.47 -6.51 1.74
C GLY A 310 -25.70 -5.90 2.90
N ARG A 311 -24.89 -6.71 3.57
CA ARG A 311 -24.07 -6.26 4.72
C ARG A 311 -23.06 -5.18 4.33
N GLY A 312 -22.59 -5.18 3.10
CA GLY A 312 -21.64 -4.18 2.59
C GLY A 312 -22.27 -2.83 2.26
N GLY A 313 -23.57 -2.77 2.04
CA GLY A 313 -24.26 -1.53 1.67
C GLY A 313 -25.42 -1.74 0.70
N LYS A 314 -25.76 -0.66 0.00
CA LYS A 314 -26.80 -0.66 -1.02
C LYS A 314 -26.36 0.09 -2.25
N GLY A 315 -26.80 -0.34 -3.42
CA GLY A 315 -26.51 0.29 -4.70
C GLY A 315 -27.68 0.21 -5.66
N ASN A 316 -27.77 1.22 -6.51
CA ASN A 316 -28.71 1.27 -7.62
C ASN A 316 -27.95 1.77 -8.85
N VAL A 317 -27.83 0.91 -9.84
CA VAL A 317 -27.11 1.19 -11.09
C VAL A 317 -28.03 0.87 -12.26
N VAL A 318 -28.03 1.72 -13.25
CA VAL A 318 -28.80 1.56 -14.47
C VAL A 318 -27.85 1.50 -15.65
N LEU A 319 -27.95 0.46 -16.43
CA LEU A 319 -27.30 0.31 -17.72
C LEU A 319 -28.34 0.53 -18.81
N GLY A 320 -28.21 1.63 -19.54
CA GLY A 320 -28.90 1.86 -20.80
C GLY A 320 -28.07 1.33 -21.97
N MET A 321 -28.70 0.76 -22.96
CA MET A 321 -28.03 0.25 -24.15
C MET A 321 -28.81 0.57 -25.43
N GLY A 322 -28.09 0.86 -26.50
CA GLY A 322 -28.64 1.11 -27.83
C GLY A 322 -29.17 2.52 -28.10
N PRO A 323 -29.73 2.75 -29.29
CA PRO A 323 -29.84 1.78 -30.37
C PRO A 323 -28.48 1.37 -30.94
N GLY A 324 -28.34 0.07 -31.24
CA GLY A 324 -27.13 -0.51 -31.81
C GLY A 324 -27.32 -1.98 -32.12
N HIS A 325 -26.32 -2.62 -32.68
CA HIS A 325 -26.35 -4.02 -33.09
C HIS A 325 -25.16 -4.81 -32.55
N LEU A 326 -25.38 -6.10 -32.44
CA LEU A 326 -24.33 -7.10 -32.17
C LEU A 326 -24.06 -7.88 -33.45
N SER A 327 -22.82 -8.18 -33.72
CA SER A 327 -22.37 -8.90 -34.89
C SER A 327 -21.29 -9.92 -34.52
N LEU A 328 -21.22 -11.02 -35.26
CA LEU A 328 -20.13 -11.98 -35.13
C LEU A 328 -18.80 -11.42 -35.63
N THR A 329 -18.83 -10.36 -36.43
CA THR A 329 -17.65 -9.69 -36.98
C THR A 329 -17.39 -8.36 -36.30
N GLN A 330 -18.36 -7.44 -36.30
CA GLN A 330 -18.19 -6.11 -35.74
C GLN A 330 -19.50 -5.57 -35.16
N SER A 331 -19.60 -5.65 -33.86
CA SER A 331 -20.70 -5.07 -33.09
C SER A 331 -20.55 -3.57 -32.94
N GLN A 332 -21.66 -2.83 -32.82
CA GLN A 332 -21.71 -1.43 -32.45
C GLN A 332 -22.92 -1.17 -31.58
N LEU A 333 -22.71 -1.17 -30.27
CA LEU A 333 -23.76 -0.97 -29.29
C LEU A 333 -23.38 0.11 -28.27
N PRO A 334 -23.98 1.31 -28.32
CA PRO A 334 -23.79 2.33 -27.31
C PRO A 334 -24.32 1.87 -25.95
N LEU A 335 -23.56 2.16 -24.90
CA LEU A 335 -23.90 1.83 -23.52
C LEU A 335 -23.82 3.07 -22.65
N GLN A 336 -24.70 3.17 -21.66
CA GLN A 336 -24.68 4.24 -20.67
C GLN A 336 -24.88 3.63 -19.28
N LEU A 337 -23.83 3.52 -18.49
CA LEU A 337 -23.90 3.09 -17.10
C LEU A 337 -24.03 4.32 -16.21
N THR A 338 -25.09 4.40 -15.40
CA THR A 338 -25.28 5.44 -14.40
C THR A 338 -25.76 4.84 -13.09
N GLY A 339 -25.28 5.33 -11.98
CA GLY A 339 -25.75 4.82 -10.71
C GLY A 339 -25.04 5.38 -9.51
N GLU A 340 -25.57 5.03 -8.37
CA GLU A 340 -25.01 5.32 -7.07
C GLU A 340 -24.99 4.08 -6.17
N SER A 341 -23.99 4.04 -5.31
CA SER A 341 -23.86 3.00 -4.30
C SER A 341 -23.43 3.62 -2.98
N LYS A 342 -24.00 3.12 -1.89
CA LYS A 342 -23.64 3.47 -0.52
C LYS A 342 -23.11 2.23 0.18
N PHE A 343 -21.87 2.27 0.65
CA PHE A 343 -21.27 1.21 1.44
C PHE A 343 -20.56 1.81 2.65
N ALA A 344 -20.94 1.35 3.83
CA ALA A 344 -20.55 1.97 5.08
C ALA A 344 -20.89 3.49 5.08
N ALA A 345 -19.89 4.33 5.35
CA ALA A 345 -20.03 5.80 5.34
C ALA A 345 -19.65 6.42 3.99
N MET A 346 -19.41 5.64 2.94
CA MET A 346 -19.00 6.11 1.61
C MET A 346 -20.14 6.06 0.60
N GLN A 347 -20.11 6.98 -0.35
CA GLN A 347 -21.01 7.07 -1.50
C GLN A 347 -20.20 7.04 -2.79
N LEU A 348 -20.52 6.09 -3.65
CA LEU A 348 -19.96 5.96 -4.99
C LEU A 348 -21.01 6.42 -6.00
N TYR A 349 -20.63 7.25 -6.93
CA TYR A 349 -21.44 7.69 -8.05
C TYR A 349 -20.69 7.48 -9.35
N GLY A 350 -21.36 6.90 -10.34
CA GLY A 350 -20.80 6.67 -11.66
C GLY A 350 -21.70 7.14 -12.80
N SER A 351 -21.10 7.72 -13.83
CA SER A 351 -21.74 7.99 -15.12
C SER A 351 -20.72 7.66 -16.19
N ILE A 352 -20.93 6.54 -16.87
CA ILE A 352 -19.95 5.93 -17.77
C ILE A 352 -20.63 5.66 -19.12
N PRO A 353 -20.56 6.59 -20.06
CA PRO A 353 -20.91 6.33 -21.45
C PRO A 353 -19.85 5.44 -22.08
N GLY A 354 -20.27 4.44 -22.83
CA GLY A 354 -19.40 3.50 -23.51
C GLY A 354 -19.97 3.05 -24.85
N GLU A 355 -19.20 2.27 -25.55
CA GLU A 355 -19.63 1.60 -26.79
C GLU A 355 -18.99 0.22 -26.83
N LEU A 356 -19.81 -0.77 -26.99
CA LEU A 356 -19.39 -2.12 -27.22
C LEU A 356 -19.09 -2.28 -28.71
N ASN A 357 -17.86 -2.66 -29.02
CA ASN A 357 -17.33 -2.83 -30.37
C ASN A 357 -16.72 -4.23 -30.51
N GLY A 358 -16.35 -4.58 -31.74
CA GLY A 358 -15.71 -5.86 -32.05
C GLY A 358 -16.70 -7.01 -32.24
N SER A 359 -16.16 -8.21 -32.40
CA SER A 359 -16.96 -9.43 -32.55
C SER A 359 -17.69 -9.77 -31.24
N LEU A 360 -18.88 -10.33 -31.33
CA LEU A 360 -19.59 -10.86 -30.18
C LEU A 360 -18.79 -11.93 -29.41
N LEU A 361 -17.89 -12.65 -30.10
CA LEU A 361 -16.99 -13.64 -29.51
C LEU A 361 -15.75 -13.02 -28.86
N ASN A 362 -15.40 -11.78 -29.22
CA ASN A 362 -14.31 -11.02 -28.62
C ASN A 362 -14.73 -9.54 -28.47
N PRO A 363 -15.67 -9.26 -27.55
CA PRO A 363 -16.20 -7.92 -27.39
C PRO A 363 -15.18 -6.97 -26.75
N GLN A 364 -15.18 -5.73 -27.20
CA GLN A 364 -14.39 -4.64 -26.67
C GLN A 364 -15.29 -3.48 -26.26
N LEU A 365 -15.27 -3.13 -25.00
CA LEU A 365 -15.97 -1.94 -24.49
C LEU A 365 -15.02 -0.74 -24.51
N THR A 366 -15.34 0.28 -25.28
CA THR A 366 -14.62 1.55 -25.31
C THR A 366 -15.39 2.60 -24.53
N ILE A 367 -14.77 3.16 -23.51
CA ILE A 367 -15.39 4.18 -22.66
C ILE A 367 -15.27 5.55 -23.36
N LYS A 368 -16.42 6.22 -23.54
CA LYS A 368 -16.54 7.49 -24.25
C LYS A 368 -16.13 8.69 -23.37
N PRO A 369 -15.93 9.89 -23.97
CA PRO A 369 -15.69 11.12 -23.24
C PRO A 369 -16.80 11.43 -22.22
N LYS A 370 -16.45 12.15 -21.13
CA LYS A 370 -17.30 12.49 -19.98
C LYS A 370 -17.59 11.32 -19.01
N ALA A 371 -16.98 10.16 -19.22
CA ALA A 371 -17.05 9.08 -18.27
C ALA A 371 -16.35 9.46 -16.95
N LEU A 372 -17.04 9.30 -15.85
CA LEU A 372 -16.54 9.68 -14.56
C LEU A 372 -17.12 8.80 -13.45
N LEU A 373 -16.22 8.29 -12.60
CA LEU A 373 -16.55 7.64 -11.35
C LEU A 373 -16.14 8.57 -10.20
N ARG A 374 -17.00 8.74 -9.20
CA ARG A 374 -16.78 9.60 -8.03
C ARG A 374 -17.05 8.85 -6.74
N LEU A 375 -16.22 9.09 -5.74
CA LEU A 375 -16.40 8.59 -4.38
C LEU A 375 -16.35 9.73 -3.38
N ARG A 376 -17.21 9.70 -2.36
CA ARG A 376 -17.24 10.64 -1.24
C ARG A 376 -17.54 9.91 0.06
N GLY A 377 -17.15 10.48 1.19
CA GLY A 377 -17.53 10.03 2.51
C GLY A 377 -16.35 9.60 3.37
N ARG A 378 -16.64 8.98 4.50
CA ARG A 378 -15.64 8.60 5.49
C ARG A 378 -15.02 7.27 5.18
N LEU A 379 -13.71 7.27 4.93
CA LEU A 379 -12.96 6.05 4.56
C LEU A 379 -12.48 5.29 5.80
N LEU A 380 -11.90 6.01 6.76
CA LEU A 380 -11.43 5.50 8.06
C LEU A 380 -12.07 6.35 9.16
N SER A 381 -11.84 6.01 10.41
CA SER A 381 -12.50 6.66 11.56
C SER A 381 -12.51 8.19 11.49
N THR A 382 -11.46 8.81 11.00
CA THR A 382 -11.28 10.26 10.94
C THR A 382 -11.05 10.80 9.54
N LEU A 383 -10.61 9.98 8.58
CA LEU A 383 -10.31 10.40 7.22
C LEU A 383 -11.58 10.53 6.39
N GLU A 384 -11.89 11.74 5.97
CA GLU A 384 -13.02 12.05 5.11
C GLU A 384 -12.55 12.35 3.69
N VAL A 385 -13.07 11.60 2.74
CA VAL A 385 -12.86 11.80 1.30
C VAL A 385 -13.86 12.87 0.84
N ASP A 386 -13.37 14.07 0.57
CA ASP A 386 -14.18 15.15 0.00
C ASP A 386 -14.64 14.77 -1.40
N GLU A 387 -13.71 14.23 -2.20
CA GLU A 387 -13.97 13.74 -3.54
C GLU A 387 -12.80 12.91 -4.06
N ALA A 388 -13.08 11.68 -4.44
CA ALA A 388 -12.21 10.90 -5.30
C ALA A 388 -12.84 10.80 -6.70
N ARG A 389 -12.06 11.03 -7.75
CA ARG A 389 -12.49 11.01 -9.15
C ARG A 389 -11.63 10.09 -9.98
N TRP A 390 -12.27 9.28 -10.81
CA TRP A 390 -11.62 8.46 -11.84
C TRP A 390 -12.17 8.86 -13.21
N PRO A 391 -11.47 9.71 -13.97
CA PRO A 391 -11.79 9.98 -15.37
C PRO A 391 -11.46 8.74 -16.18
N LEU A 392 -12.45 8.16 -16.87
CA LEU A 392 -12.31 6.88 -17.57
C LEU A 392 -12.36 7.03 -19.10
N ALA A 393 -12.41 8.25 -19.61
CA ALA A 393 -12.52 8.51 -21.05
C ALA A 393 -11.36 7.88 -21.84
N GLY A 394 -11.70 7.11 -22.89
CA GLY A 394 -10.74 6.42 -23.75
C GLY A 394 -10.19 5.10 -23.19
N VAL A 395 -10.63 4.67 -22.02
CA VAL A 395 -10.32 3.35 -21.48
C VAL A 395 -11.07 2.28 -22.30
N ARG A 396 -10.38 1.21 -22.61
CA ARG A 396 -10.91 0.04 -23.32
C ARG A 396 -10.84 -1.18 -22.42
N LEU A 397 -11.93 -1.93 -22.38
CA LEU A 397 -12.04 -3.21 -21.67
C LEU A 397 -12.27 -4.31 -22.69
N SER A 398 -11.51 -5.38 -22.60
CA SER A 398 -11.64 -6.58 -23.44
C SER A 398 -11.43 -7.83 -22.60
N SER A 399 -11.59 -8.99 -23.19
CA SER A 399 -11.24 -10.28 -22.58
C SER A 399 -9.76 -10.35 -22.16
N GLN A 400 -8.89 -9.61 -22.86
CA GLN A 400 -7.45 -9.53 -22.56
C GLN A 400 -7.11 -8.59 -21.41
N GLY A 401 -8.00 -7.67 -21.04
CA GLY A 401 -7.79 -6.73 -19.93
C GLY A 401 -8.17 -5.29 -20.24
N ILE A 402 -7.76 -4.42 -19.34
CA ILE A 402 -7.98 -2.98 -19.37
C ILE A 402 -6.82 -2.33 -20.10
N SER A 403 -7.13 -1.52 -21.11
CA SER A 403 -6.13 -0.74 -21.84
C SER A 403 -6.54 0.72 -21.95
N GLY A 404 -5.56 1.63 -21.90
CA GLY A 404 -5.78 3.06 -21.98
C GLY A 404 -5.21 3.83 -20.80
N ARG A 405 -5.59 5.10 -20.68
CA ARG A 405 -5.11 5.98 -19.62
C ARG A 405 -5.98 5.84 -18.36
N LEU A 406 -5.39 5.36 -17.28
CA LEU A 406 -6.04 5.24 -15.97
C LEU A 406 -5.59 6.41 -15.07
N GLN A 407 -6.56 7.19 -14.62
CA GLN A 407 -6.34 8.37 -13.79
C GLN A 407 -7.15 8.28 -12.50
N ALA A 408 -6.59 8.81 -11.42
CA ALA A 408 -7.31 9.04 -10.18
C ALA A 408 -6.91 10.38 -9.56
N ILE A 409 -7.88 11.08 -9.01
CA ILE A 409 -7.69 12.32 -8.27
C ILE A 409 -8.41 12.15 -6.93
N LEU A 410 -7.67 12.22 -5.83
CA LEU A 410 -8.20 12.11 -4.48
C LEU A 410 -8.03 13.43 -3.76
N ARG A 411 -9.13 13.98 -3.25
CA ARG A 411 -9.15 15.09 -2.29
C ARG A 411 -9.73 14.58 -0.98
N ALA A 412 -9.00 14.73 0.08
CA ALA A 412 -9.43 14.26 1.38
C ALA A 412 -8.94 15.18 2.49
N HIS A 413 -9.57 15.09 3.65
CA HIS A 413 -9.12 15.78 4.84
C HIS A 413 -9.30 14.92 6.09
N ASP A 414 -8.48 15.23 7.08
CA ASP A 414 -8.53 14.66 8.42
C ASP A 414 -8.36 15.78 9.43
N PRO A 415 -9.09 15.80 10.56
CA PRO A 415 -8.97 16.84 11.58
C PRO A 415 -7.54 17.01 12.11
N SER A 416 -6.78 15.90 12.17
CA SER A 416 -5.40 15.87 12.67
C SER A 416 -4.38 16.15 11.57
N PHE A 417 -4.60 15.63 10.36
CA PHE A 417 -3.62 15.68 9.28
C PHE A 417 -3.87 16.79 8.24
N GLY A 418 -5.00 17.50 8.36
CA GLY A 418 -5.34 18.57 7.44
C GLY A 418 -5.91 18.10 6.11
N ARG A 419 -5.77 18.93 5.07
CA ARG A 419 -6.26 18.63 3.71
C ARG A 419 -5.14 18.23 2.80
N PHE A 420 -5.44 17.31 1.89
CA PHE A 420 -4.48 16.88 0.86
C PHE A 420 -5.14 16.51 -0.46
N THR A 421 -4.36 16.57 -1.51
CA THR A 421 -4.76 16.13 -2.84
C THR A 421 -3.71 15.18 -3.40
N LEU A 422 -4.15 14.03 -3.89
CA LEU A 422 -3.30 13.04 -4.55
C LEU A 422 -3.78 12.83 -5.99
N HIS A 423 -2.84 12.66 -6.90
CA HIS A 423 -3.06 12.37 -8.31
C HIS A 423 -2.33 11.07 -8.69
N LEU A 424 -2.99 10.27 -9.50
CA LEU A 424 -2.44 9.11 -10.17
C LEU A 424 -2.76 9.21 -11.66
N ASP A 425 -1.77 8.99 -12.52
CA ASP A 425 -1.94 9.06 -13.96
C ASP A 425 -1.03 8.03 -14.62
N GLY A 426 -1.61 7.12 -15.40
CA GLY A 426 -0.83 6.07 -16.01
C GLY A 426 -1.47 5.42 -17.23
N GLY A 427 -0.67 4.68 -17.99
CA GLY A 427 -1.08 3.89 -19.12
C GLY A 427 -1.15 2.41 -18.80
N ALA A 428 -2.28 1.78 -19.10
CA ALA A 428 -2.49 0.34 -18.97
C ALA A 428 -2.55 -0.31 -20.35
N HIS A 429 -2.03 -1.53 -20.45
CA HIS A 429 -2.11 -2.36 -21.65
C HIS A 429 -2.43 -3.79 -21.26
N ASN A 430 -3.61 -4.25 -21.65
CA ASN A 430 -4.15 -5.57 -21.32
C ASN A 430 -4.02 -5.92 -19.83
N PHE A 431 -4.28 -4.93 -18.97
CA PHE A 431 -4.02 -5.01 -17.54
C PHE A 431 -5.16 -5.72 -16.80
N TRP A 432 -4.80 -6.78 -16.11
CA TRP A 432 -5.51 -7.38 -15.00
C TRP A 432 -4.58 -7.48 -13.78
N PRO A 433 -5.08 -7.70 -12.58
CA PRO A 433 -4.23 -7.81 -11.37
C PRO A 433 -3.14 -8.89 -11.44
N ASP A 434 -3.29 -9.89 -12.30
CA ASP A 434 -2.37 -11.01 -12.45
C ASP A 434 -1.73 -11.10 -13.85
N SER A 435 -2.02 -10.14 -14.74
CA SER A 435 -1.48 -10.11 -16.09
C SER A 435 -1.46 -8.70 -16.67
N GLY A 436 -0.64 -8.51 -17.72
CA GLY A 436 -0.55 -7.23 -18.44
C GLY A 436 0.29 -6.20 -17.70
N VAL A 437 0.21 -4.95 -18.17
CA VAL A 437 1.09 -3.87 -17.72
C VAL A 437 0.29 -2.61 -17.43
N TRP A 438 0.59 -1.99 -16.28
CA TRP A 438 0.11 -0.66 -15.94
C TRP A 438 1.27 0.17 -15.39
N ASN A 439 1.71 1.20 -16.12
CA ASN A 439 2.74 2.14 -15.67
C ASN A 439 2.09 3.46 -15.28
N TRP A 440 2.50 4.05 -14.18
CA TRP A 440 1.92 5.28 -13.65
C TRP A 440 2.95 6.24 -13.07
N ARG A 441 2.56 7.49 -13.00
CA ARG A 441 3.15 8.51 -12.16
C ARG A 441 2.11 8.94 -11.11
N TYR A 442 2.59 9.30 -9.96
CA TYR A 442 1.75 9.85 -8.90
C TYR A 442 2.40 11.11 -8.33
N TRP A 443 1.56 12.01 -7.89
CA TRP A 443 2.00 13.23 -7.21
C TRP A 443 0.89 13.72 -6.31
N GLY A 444 1.27 14.52 -5.31
CA GLY A 444 0.32 15.09 -4.39
C GLY A 444 0.96 16.06 -3.44
N GLU A 445 0.11 16.79 -2.78
CA GLU A 445 0.48 17.74 -1.76
C GLU A 445 -0.56 17.77 -0.65
N GLY A 446 -0.14 18.16 0.53
CA GLY A 446 -1.03 18.28 1.66
C GLY A 446 -0.43 19.11 2.78
N GLU A 447 -1.27 19.34 3.77
CA GLU A 447 -0.95 20.12 4.94
C GLU A 447 -1.25 19.28 6.19
N MET A 448 -0.28 19.13 7.07
CA MET A 448 -0.43 18.42 8.34
C MET A 448 -0.49 19.43 9.48
N ARG A 449 -1.70 19.67 10.00
CA ARG A 449 -1.96 20.73 10.96
C ARG A 449 -1.26 20.58 12.31
N PRO A 450 -1.20 19.40 12.95
CA PRO A 450 -0.51 19.28 14.23
C PRO A 450 0.97 19.63 14.15
N LEU A 451 1.59 19.45 12.99
CA LEU A 451 3.00 19.70 12.75
C LEU A 451 3.24 21.01 11.98
N GLN A 452 2.18 21.75 11.65
CA GLN A 452 2.21 22.98 10.83
C GLN A 452 3.08 22.83 9.58
N ALA A 453 3.02 21.65 8.96
CA ALA A 453 3.90 21.24 7.89
C ALA A 453 3.12 21.00 6.59
N LYS A 454 3.68 21.50 5.49
CA LYS A 454 3.25 21.13 4.14
C LYS A 454 4.11 20.00 3.64
N TRP A 455 3.49 19.01 3.05
CA TRP A 455 4.17 17.86 2.47
C TRP A 455 3.84 17.72 0.99
N ASP A 456 4.74 17.10 0.27
CA ASP A 456 4.57 16.72 -1.12
C ASP A 456 4.97 15.25 -1.32
N VAL A 457 4.44 14.66 -2.37
CA VAL A 457 4.84 13.33 -2.83
C VAL A 457 4.82 13.30 -4.35
N ASN A 458 5.80 12.68 -4.95
CA ASN A 458 5.81 12.38 -6.38
C ASN A 458 6.63 11.13 -6.66
N GLY A 459 6.34 10.48 -7.77
CA GLY A 459 7.07 9.31 -8.19
C GLY A 459 6.45 8.63 -9.40
N THR A 460 7.09 7.55 -9.79
CA THR A 460 6.70 6.68 -10.89
C THR A 460 6.75 5.23 -10.44
N GLY A 461 5.98 4.41 -11.10
CA GLY A 461 5.97 2.98 -10.83
C GLY A 461 5.16 2.22 -11.86
N GLY A 462 5.03 0.94 -11.67
CA GLY A 462 4.29 0.09 -12.57
C GLY A 462 3.84 -1.21 -11.91
N TRP A 463 2.95 -1.87 -12.60
CA TRP A 463 2.45 -3.19 -12.27
C TRP A 463 2.52 -4.04 -13.53
N ARG A 464 3.30 -5.09 -13.47
CA ARG A 464 3.48 -6.05 -14.56
C ARG A 464 3.26 -7.45 -14.02
N ASP A 465 2.21 -8.10 -14.49
CA ASP A 465 1.81 -9.42 -14.03
C ASP A 465 1.68 -9.46 -12.49
N SER A 466 2.44 -10.27 -11.81
CA SER A 466 2.47 -10.33 -10.34
C SER A 466 3.44 -9.35 -9.68
N LEU A 467 4.23 -8.59 -10.45
CA LEU A 467 5.23 -7.65 -9.96
C LEU A 467 4.69 -6.22 -9.89
N ILE A 468 4.63 -5.63 -8.71
CA ILE A 468 4.44 -4.19 -8.51
C ILE A 468 5.79 -3.56 -8.20
N HIS A 469 6.15 -2.49 -8.92
CA HIS A 469 7.40 -1.77 -8.70
C HIS A 469 7.17 -0.27 -8.59
N LEU A 470 7.98 0.38 -7.76
CA LEU A 470 8.11 1.83 -7.72
C LEU A 470 9.52 2.17 -8.21
N ASP A 471 9.60 2.88 -9.35
CA ASP A 471 10.88 3.27 -9.92
C ASP A 471 11.47 4.49 -9.23
N SER A 472 10.61 5.39 -8.83
CA SER A 472 10.97 6.59 -8.08
C SER A 472 9.92 6.95 -7.04
N LEU A 473 10.39 7.48 -5.93
CA LEU A 473 9.60 8.12 -4.88
C LEU A 473 10.38 9.30 -4.34
N SER A 474 9.74 10.43 -4.26
CA SER A 474 10.20 11.57 -3.47
C SER A 474 9.03 12.09 -2.66
N THR A 475 9.15 12.05 -1.34
CA THR A 475 8.15 12.60 -0.41
C THR A 475 8.85 13.30 0.74
N GLY A 476 8.27 14.36 1.24
CA GLY A 476 8.84 15.09 2.34
C GLY A 476 8.01 16.26 2.78
N PHE A 477 8.53 16.98 3.78
CA PHE A 477 7.93 18.17 4.35
C PHE A 477 8.77 19.39 4.04
N ASN A 478 8.16 20.55 3.94
CA ASN A 478 8.88 21.82 3.89
C ASN A 478 9.60 22.09 5.22
N GLN A 479 8.95 21.75 6.32
CA GLN A 479 9.42 21.86 7.69
C GLN A 479 8.54 20.96 8.54
N LEU A 480 9.10 20.33 9.54
CA LEU A 480 8.36 19.48 10.47
C LEU A 480 8.64 20.00 11.88
N GLU A 481 7.58 20.42 12.58
CA GLU A 481 7.66 20.90 13.93
C GLU A 481 6.77 20.04 14.84
N TYR A 482 7.38 19.43 15.84
CA TYR A 482 6.69 18.61 16.82
C TYR A 482 7.24 18.86 18.21
N GLY A 483 6.41 19.43 19.07
CA GLY A 483 6.80 19.79 20.42
C GLY A 483 8.01 20.75 20.43
N SER A 484 9.10 20.31 21.01
CA SER A 484 10.34 21.09 21.12
C SER A 484 11.32 20.87 19.97
N VAL A 485 10.96 20.16 18.92
CA VAL A 485 11.85 19.77 17.83
C VAL A 485 11.34 20.33 16.50
N ARG A 486 12.22 21.01 15.76
CA ARG A 486 11.99 21.48 14.40
C ARG A 486 13.01 20.86 13.46
N VAL A 487 12.53 20.16 12.44
CA VAL A 487 13.34 19.52 11.40
C VAL A 487 13.14 20.25 10.08
N GLU A 488 14.22 20.67 9.45
CA GLU A 488 14.14 21.38 8.16
C GLU A 488 14.14 20.39 7.00
N LYS A 489 13.19 20.56 6.09
CA LYS A 489 13.08 19.85 4.81
C LYS A 489 13.36 18.34 4.87
N PRO A 490 12.74 17.58 5.80
CA PRO A 490 12.91 16.13 5.80
C PRO A 490 12.29 15.54 4.53
N ARG A 491 13.05 14.70 3.82
CA ARG A 491 12.67 14.10 2.54
C ARG A 491 13.11 12.64 2.46
N LEU A 492 12.22 11.80 1.98
CA LEU A 492 12.45 10.40 1.69
C LEU A 492 12.48 10.20 0.17
N THR A 493 13.49 9.53 -0.33
CA THR A 493 13.66 9.19 -1.74
C THR A 493 14.06 7.72 -1.89
N LEU A 494 13.85 7.15 -3.06
CA LEU A 494 14.40 5.84 -3.40
C LEU A 494 15.84 5.99 -3.90
N THR A 495 16.69 5.06 -3.53
CA THR A 495 18.03 4.89 -4.09
C THR A 495 18.10 3.72 -5.08
N ALA A 496 17.15 2.79 -4.98
CA ALA A 496 16.88 1.75 -5.97
C ALA A 496 15.38 1.47 -6.01
N PRO A 497 14.84 0.94 -7.12
CA PRO A 497 13.42 0.65 -7.24
C PRO A 497 12.92 -0.27 -6.12
N VAL A 498 11.71 0.01 -5.64
CA VAL A 498 10.98 -0.92 -4.77
C VAL A 498 10.33 -1.97 -5.65
N ASN A 499 10.49 -3.24 -5.31
CA ASN A 499 9.87 -4.35 -6.00
C ASN A 499 9.06 -5.19 -5.01
N TRP A 500 7.81 -5.44 -5.38
CA TRP A 500 6.93 -6.33 -4.65
C TRP A 500 6.39 -7.41 -5.59
N GLN A 501 6.95 -8.62 -5.44
CA GLN A 501 6.49 -9.82 -6.14
C GLN A 501 5.33 -10.43 -5.34
N ARG A 502 4.16 -10.49 -5.95
CA ARG A 502 2.92 -10.99 -5.33
C ARG A 502 2.67 -12.47 -5.56
N ASP A 503 3.62 -13.17 -6.18
CA ASP A 503 3.48 -14.61 -6.42
C ASP A 503 3.20 -15.34 -5.10
N ALA A 504 2.10 -16.14 -5.08
CA ALA A 504 1.67 -16.87 -3.90
C ALA A 504 2.70 -17.89 -3.38
N HIS A 505 3.56 -18.41 -4.27
CA HIS A 505 4.59 -19.38 -3.91
C HIS A 505 5.87 -18.74 -3.37
N HIS A 506 6.23 -17.56 -3.88
CA HIS A 506 7.48 -16.86 -3.51
C HIS A 506 7.26 -15.35 -3.38
N PRO A 507 6.43 -14.91 -2.43
CA PRO A 507 6.20 -13.48 -2.23
C PRO A 507 7.48 -12.81 -1.74
N SER A 508 7.86 -11.69 -2.35
CA SER A 508 9.04 -10.94 -1.95
C SER A 508 8.83 -9.43 -2.10
N PHE A 509 9.36 -8.72 -1.13
CA PHE A 509 9.35 -7.26 -1.09
C PHE A 509 10.76 -6.76 -0.86
N THR A 510 11.25 -5.85 -1.69
CA THR A 510 12.56 -5.24 -1.55
C THR A 510 12.51 -3.76 -1.89
N GLY A 511 13.27 -2.94 -1.17
CA GLY A 511 13.38 -1.51 -1.44
C GLY A 511 14.62 -0.91 -0.81
N GLN A 512 15.20 0.11 -1.46
CA GLN A 512 16.31 0.90 -0.93
C GLN A 512 15.91 2.37 -0.85
N PHE A 513 16.09 2.94 0.32
CA PHE A 513 15.59 4.26 0.64
C PHE A 513 16.69 5.15 1.20
N LYS A 514 16.56 6.43 0.92
CA LYS A 514 17.37 7.47 1.52
C LYS A 514 16.47 8.55 2.12
N MET A 515 16.56 8.73 3.42
CA MET A 515 15.93 9.84 4.12
C MET A 515 16.97 10.92 4.40
N GLN A 516 16.65 12.14 4.05
CA GLN A 516 17.50 13.30 4.28
C GLN A 516 16.73 14.36 5.05
N ALA A 517 17.38 15.02 5.96
CA ALA A 517 16.83 16.16 6.66
C ALA A 517 17.89 17.27 6.73
N GLY A 518 17.45 18.50 6.71
CA GLY A 518 18.30 19.64 6.99
C GLY A 518 18.66 19.70 8.47
N GLU A 519 19.02 20.88 8.95
CA GLU A 519 19.32 21.07 10.37
C GLU A 519 18.09 20.76 11.24
N THR A 520 18.31 20.02 12.31
CA THR A 520 17.29 19.82 13.35
C THR A 520 17.59 20.76 14.51
N ARG A 521 16.62 21.58 14.91
CA ARG A 521 16.71 22.54 15.99
C ARG A 521 15.81 22.14 17.15
N PHE A 522 16.34 22.28 18.34
CA PHE A 522 15.60 22.04 19.57
C PHE A 522 15.22 23.38 20.21
N SER A 523 14.09 23.46 20.89
CA SER A 523 13.57 24.69 21.52
C SER A 523 14.53 25.29 22.56
N TYR A 524 15.35 24.46 23.19
CA TYR A 524 16.38 24.86 24.13
C TYR A 524 17.67 25.40 23.46
N GLY A 525 17.66 25.54 22.10
CA GLY A 525 18.76 26.09 21.34
C GLY A 525 19.80 25.09 20.82
N GLY A 526 19.69 23.83 21.18
CA GLY A 526 20.52 22.75 20.62
C GLY A 526 20.25 22.55 19.13
N ARG A 527 21.25 22.08 18.39
CA ARG A 527 21.18 21.84 16.94
C ARG A 527 21.83 20.51 16.57
N LEU A 528 21.18 19.79 15.66
CA LEU A 528 21.77 18.64 14.98
C LEU A 528 21.99 19.00 13.52
N ALA A 529 23.18 18.74 13.02
CA ALA A 529 23.51 18.99 11.62
C ALA A 529 22.61 18.22 10.67
N ALA A 530 22.62 18.60 9.40
CA ALA A 530 21.92 17.88 8.35
C ALA A 530 22.19 16.38 8.45
N SER A 531 21.12 15.59 8.40
CA SER A 531 21.16 14.15 8.63
C SER A 531 20.75 13.36 7.40
N THR A 532 21.32 12.18 7.26
CA THR A 532 20.99 11.20 6.22
C THR A 532 20.82 9.83 6.84
N LEU A 533 19.75 9.14 6.45
CA LEU A 533 19.51 7.75 6.80
C LEU A 533 19.37 6.96 5.50
N ASP A 534 20.34 6.11 5.22
CA ASP A 534 20.30 5.16 4.11
C ASP A 534 19.87 3.80 4.67
N PHE A 535 18.78 3.24 4.14
CA PHE A 535 18.27 1.98 4.65
C PHE A 535 17.63 1.12 3.55
N GLY A 536 17.73 -0.20 3.72
CA GLY A 536 17.08 -1.20 2.88
C GLY A 536 15.96 -1.89 3.64
N ALA A 537 14.91 -2.27 2.92
CA ALA A 537 13.80 -3.06 3.41
C ALA A 537 13.68 -4.35 2.60
N THR A 538 13.42 -5.47 3.29
CA THR A 538 13.21 -6.79 2.67
C THR A 538 12.14 -7.55 3.43
N GLY A 539 11.25 -8.24 2.72
CA GLY A 539 10.13 -8.96 3.34
C GLY A 539 9.32 -9.75 2.34
N SER A 540 8.15 -10.19 2.76
CA SER A 540 7.17 -10.86 1.90
C SER A 540 6.27 -9.85 1.15
N ASP A 541 5.92 -8.77 1.81
CA ASP A 541 4.99 -7.76 1.32
C ASP A 541 5.23 -6.41 2.02
N PRO A 542 4.63 -5.31 1.54
CA PRO A 542 4.76 -3.98 2.17
C PRO A 542 4.21 -3.89 3.61
N GLY A 543 3.41 -4.85 4.03
CA GLY A 543 2.91 -4.96 5.41
C GLY A 543 3.84 -5.73 6.34
N HIS A 544 4.76 -6.54 5.80
CA HIS A 544 5.63 -7.42 6.59
C HIS A 544 7.06 -7.40 6.05
N PHE A 545 7.90 -6.55 6.62
CA PHE A 545 9.29 -6.45 6.21
C PHE A 545 10.23 -6.15 7.37
N VAL A 546 11.47 -6.49 7.19
CA VAL A 546 12.59 -6.05 8.01
C VAL A 546 13.35 -4.95 7.28
N TRP A 547 13.93 -4.03 8.04
CA TRP A 547 14.70 -2.93 7.48
C TRP A 547 15.98 -2.72 8.29
N GLY A 548 16.99 -2.20 7.64
CA GLY A 548 18.25 -1.90 8.27
C GLY A 548 19.04 -0.86 7.50
N GLY A 549 19.79 -0.03 8.21
CA GLY A 549 20.51 1.06 7.60
C GLY A 549 21.47 1.79 8.53
N GLN A 550 21.92 2.96 8.07
CA GLN A 550 22.87 3.81 8.79
C GLN A 550 22.40 5.27 8.77
N LEU A 551 22.38 5.87 9.96
CA LEU A 551 22.06 7.27 10.16
C LEU A 551 23.37 8.06 10.42
N ASN A 552 23.54 9.13 9.67
CA ASN A 552 24.64 10.09 9.83
C ASN A 552 24.07 11.50 10.02
N ALA A 553 24.63 12.27 10.92
CA ALA A 553 24.23 13.65 11.17
C ALA A 553 25.45 14.52 11.46
N GLY A 554 26.05 15.06 10.42
CA GLY A 554 27.33 15.77 10.49
C GLY A 554 28.45 14.86 10.99
N LYS A 555 28.99 15.13 12.20
CA LYS A 555 30.02 14.30 12.85
C LYS A 555 29.44 13.19 13.73
N VAL A 556 28.10 13.16 13.93
CA VAL A 556 27.40 12.15 14.71
C VAL A 556 27.12 10.95 13.82
N GLY A 557 27.53 9.78 14.23
CA GLY A 557 27.32 8.52 13.51
C GLY A 557 28.62 7.91 12.99
N PRO A 558 28.53 6.84 12.20
CA PRO A 558 27.32 6.20 11.70
C PRO A 558 26.54 5.44 12.77
N VAL A 559 25.30 5.80 12.99
CA VAL A 559 24.39 5.06 13.88
C VAL A 559 23.76 3.92 13.07
N ARG A 560 23.97 2.68 13.47
CA ARG A 560 23.33 1.53 12.84
C ARG A 560 21.91 1.41 13.34
N VAL A 561 20.97 1.28 12.43
CA VAL A 561 19.56 1.09 12.75
C VAL A 561 19.04 -0.16 12.05
N ASN A 562 18.19 -0.92 12.72
CA ASN A 562 17.42 -1.97 12.09
C ASN A 562 16.07 -2.10 12.77
N GLY A 563 15.18 -2.82 12.12
CA GLY A 563 13.86 -3.05 12.67
C GLY A 563 13.00 -3.91 11.77
N ARG A 564 11.74 -4.02 12.17
CA ARG A 564 10.71 -4.73 11.42
C ARG A 564 9.37 -4.00 11.51
N TRP A 565 8.60 -4.14 10.46
CA TRP A 565 7.21 -3.75 10.36
C TRP A 565 6.35 -5.00 10.20
N ASP A 566 5.27 -5.13 10.97
CA ASP A 566 4.35 -6.27 10.94
C ASP A 566 2.89 -5.88 10.61
N GLY A 567 2.72 -4.75 9.91
CA GLY A 567 1.42 -4.21 9.52
C GLY A 567 0.77 -3.32 10.59
N GLU A 568 1.05 -3.56 11.86
CA GLU A 568 0.47 -2.80 12.98
C GLU A 568 1.51 -2.12 13.87
N ARG A 569 2.70 -2.71 13.96
CA ARG A 569 3.74 -2.28 14.89
C ARG A 569 5.09 -2.15 14.22
N LEU A 570 5.68 -0.99 14.36
CA LEU A 570 7.08 -0.76 14.02
C LEU A 570 7.94 -1.06 15.25
N ARG A 571 8.93 -1.93 15.10
CA ARG A 571 9.94 -2.21 16.13
C ARG A 571 11.30 -1.94 15.51
N GLY A 572 12.20 -1.34 16.29
CA GLY A 572 13.53 -1.07 15.80
C GLY A 572 14.55 -0.97 16.93
N GLN A 573 15.81 -0.99 16.52
CA GLN A 573 16.97 -0.82 17.37
C GLN A 573 17.95 0.14 16.70
N ALA A 574 18.63 0.93 17.51
CA ALA A 574 19.67 1.84 17.08
C ALA A 574 20.92 1.64 17.94
N TRP A 575 22.06 1.54 17.31
CA TRP A 575 23.36 1.43 17.96
C TRP A 575 24.25 2.60 17.58
N TRP A 576 24.58 3.42 18.55
CA TRP A 576 25.63 4.40 18.44
C TRP A 576 26.96 3.72 18.71
N PRO A 577 27.92 3.80 17.78
CA PRO A 577 29.28 3.35 18.06
C PRO A 577 29.90 4.25 19.15
N THR A 578 30.97 3.79 19.75
CA THR A 578 31.78 4.64 20.64
C THR A 578 32.31 5.84 19.85
N GLN A 579 31.89 7.02 20.26
CA GLN A 579 32.26 8.28 19.63
C GLN A 579 32.73 9.28 20.65
N SER A 580 33.61 10.24 20.22
CA SER A 580 33.98 11.36 21.07
C SER A 580 32.74 12.13 21.52
N LEU A 581 32.64 12.42 22.78
CA LEU A 581 31.54 13.22 23.36
C LEU A 581 31.47 14.63 22.74
N THR A 582 32.61 15.16 22.23
CA THR A 582 32.71 16.49 21.61
C THR A 582 31.83 16.64 20.36
N VAL A 583 31.53 15.54 19.66
CA VAL A 583 30.66 15.59 18.47
C VAL A 583 29.23 15.99 18.79
N PHE A 584 28.83 15.83 20.07
CA PHE A 584 27.50 16.19 20.58
C PHE A 584 27.39 17.62 21.09
N GLN A 585 28.51 18.41 21.04
CA GLN A 585 28.54 19.81 21.48
C GLN A 585 27.37 20.66 20.90
N PRO A 586 27.04 20.56 19.60
CA PRO A 586 25.96 21.37 19.04
C PRO A 586 24.55 21.02 19.59
N LEU A 587 24.39 19.86 20.21
CA LEU A 587 23.12 19.46 20.84
C LEU A 587 22.89 20.11 22.21
N LEU A 588 23.93 20.66 22.83
CA LEU A 588 23.77 21.37 24.09
C LEU A 588 23.14 22.75 23.87
N SER A 589 22.32 23.18 24.86
CA SER A 589 21.81 24.55 24.87
C SER A 589 22.95 25.56 24.93
N PRO A 590 23.00 26.57 24.06
CA PRO A 590 23.96 27.65 24.14
C PRO A 590 23.85 28.43 25.44
N GLU A 591 22.71 28.49 26.08
CA GLU A 591 22.47 29.18 27.35
C GLU A 591 23.24 28.57 28.51
N LEU A 592 23.51 27.25 28.44
CA LEU A 592 24.30 26.55 29.46
C LEU A 592 25.79 26.98 29.45
N LYS A 593 26.23 27.60 28.34
CA LYS A 593 27.63 27.98 28.12
C LYS A 593 28.62 26.85 28.43
N MET A 594 28.20 25.64 28.26
CA MET A 594 28.98 24.42 28.51
C MET A 594 29.79 24.05 27.28
N LYS A 595 31.06 23.67 27.50
CA LYS A 595 31.95 23.18 26.45
C LYS A 595 32.44 21.78 26.78
N ILE A 596 32.10 20.82 25.93
CA ILE A 596 32.60 19.44 26.07
C ILE A 596 34.08 19.43 25.63
N GLN A 597 34.95 18.95 26.52
CA GLN A 597 36.40 18.88 26.28
C GLN A 597 36.81 17.49 25.76
N SER A 598 36.33 16.45 26.41
CA SER A 598 36.71 15.09 26.11
C SER A 598 35.64 14.11 26.62
N GLY A 599 35.87 12.85 26.35
CA GLY A 599 35.02 11.74 26.77
C GLY A 599 34.53 10.92 25.59
N GLU A 600 33.98 9.78 25.92
CA GLU A 600 33.38 8.85 24.94
C GLU A 600 31.92 8.59 25.30
N LEU A 601 31.11 8.53 24.27
CA LEU A 601 29.70 8.12 24.36
C LEU A 601 29.42 6.95 23.48
N ARG A 602 28.72 5.98 24.02
CA ARG A 602 28.04 4.93 23.24
C ARG A 602 26.59 4.79 23.71
N ALA A 603 25.71 4.41 22.80
CA ALA A 603 24.31 4.19 23.16
C ALA A 603 23.69 3.04 22.36
N GLN A 604 22.71 2.40 22.98
CA GLN A 604 21.84 1.45 22.33
C GLN A 604 20.41 1.76 22.74
N VAL A 605 19.53 1.82 21.76
CA VAL A 605 18.12 2.13 21.96
C VAL A 605 17.29 1.13 21.19
N ALA A 606 16.30 0.52 21.83
CA ALA A 606 15.24 -0.24 21.20
C ALA A 606 13.94 0.57 21.28
N PHE A 607 13.16 0.58 20.23
CA PHE A 607 11.90 1.31 20.19
C PHE A 607 10.78 0.50 19.57
N SER A 608 9.56 0.85 19.91
CA SER A 608 8.34 0.29 19.36
C SER A 608 7.30 1.38 19.22
N ALA A 609 6.61 1.41 18.08
CA ALA A 609 5.51 2.32 17.81
C ALA A 609 4.32 1.56 17.24
N ALA A 610 3.14 1.75 17.85
CA ALA A 610 1.87 1.17 17.38
C ALA A 610 0.73 2.17 17.62
N ALA A 611 -0.25 2.20 16.75
CA ALA A 611 -1.33 3.18 16.77
C ALA A 611 -2.10 3.22 18.10
N ARG A 612 -2.31 2.06 18.75
CA ARG A 612 -3.04 1.97 20.04
C ARG A 612 -2.16 2.07 21.27
N GLN A 613 -0.87 1.82 21.17
CA GLN A 613 0.07 1.76 22.29
C GLN A 613 1.02 2.95 22.33
N GLY A 614 0.99 3.80 21.31
CA GLY A 614 1.90 4.93 21.17
C GLY A 614 3.36 4.52 20.96
N PHE A 615 4.26 5.43 21.23
CA PHE A 615 5.71 5.25 21.13
C PHE A 615 6.29 4.79 22.47
N GLN A 616 7.09 3.75 22.46
CA GLN A 616 7.84 3.22 23.58
C GLN A 616 9.31 3.06 23.18
N ALA A 617 10.21 3.36 24.07
CA ALA A 617 11.64 3.17 23.85
C ALA A 617 12.32 2.70 25.13
N GLY A 618 13.42 2.02 24.98
CA GLY A 618 14.27 1.62 26.08
C GLY A 618 15.69 1.36 25.61
N GLY A 619 16.64 1.53 26.48
CA GLY A 619 18.02 1.38 26.11
C GLY A 619 18.97 1.79 27.22
N HIS A 620 20.19 2.05 26.84
CA HIS A 620 21.20 2.58 27.76
C HIS A 620 22.15 3.54 27.03
N TRP A 621 22.56 4.55 27.75
CA TRP A 621 23.63 5.46 27.35
C TRP A 621 24.80 5.23 28.28
N THR A 622 25.99 5.23 27.75
CA THR A 622 27.19 5.13 28.56
C THR A 622 28.11 6.25 28.17
N VAL A 623 28.50 7.05 29.16
CA VAL A 623 29.54 8.05 29.05
C VAL A 623 30.73 7.57 29.85
N LYS A 624 31.91 7.64 29.25
CA LYS A 624 33.18 7.32 29.91
C LYS A 624 34.13 8.50 29.81
N ASN A 625 34.74 8.79 30.94
CA ASN A 625 35.78 9.81 31.09
C ASN A 625 35.38 11.15 30.46
N GLY A 626 34.11 11.56 30.68
CA GLY A 626 33.56 12.80 30.17
C GLY A 626 34.22 13.99 30.86
N SER A 627 34.59 15.04 30.11
CA SER A 627 35.05 16.31 30.65
C SER A 627 34.32 17.47 30.04
N VAL A 628 33.77 18.33 30.88
CA VAL A 628 32.95 19.46 30.49
C VAL A 628 33.41 20.71 31.19
N TRP A 629 33.53 21.77 30.46
CA TRP A 629 33.84 23.08 30.95
C TRP A 629 32.59 23.96 31.00
N THR A 630 32.35 24.58 32.10
CA THR A 630 31.28 25.58 32.30
C THR A 630 31.94 26.90 32.69
N PRO A 631 31.24 28.06 32.62
CA PRO A 631 31.84 29.35 33.03
C PRO A 631 32.44 29.35 34.45
N ASP A 632 31.85 28.54 35.32
CA ASP A 632 32.17 28.57 36.75
C ASP A 632 32.88 27.31 37.21
N SER A 633 32.98 26.27 36.39
CA SER A 633 33.51 24.98 36.84
C SER A 633 34.07 24.16 35.69
N GLN A 634 35.04 23.35 36.01
CA GLN A 634 35.54 22.28 35.15
C GLN A 634 35.17 20.95 35.79
N VAL A 635 34.42 20.15 35.05
CA VAL A 635 33.97 18.81 35.47
C VAL A 635 34.80 17.79 34.72
N ASN A 636 35.49 16.90 35.41
CA ASN A 636 36.39 15.90 34.83
C ASN A 636 36.03 14.49 35.28
N GLY A 637 36.23 13.52 34.40
CA GLY A 637 36.06 12.09 34.69
C GLY A 637 34.60 11.73 34.98
N VAL A 638 33.68 12.18 34.14
CA VAL A 638 32.28 11.83 34.23
C VAL A 638 32.08 10.44 33.64
N ASP A 639 31.69 9.50 34.49
CA ASP A 639 31.35 8.14 34.10
C ASP A 639 29.95 7.82 34.58
N PHE A 640 29.08 7.42 33.64
CA PHE A 640 27.79 6.86 33.96
C PHE A 640 27.30 5.90 32.88
N SER A 641 26.41 4.98 33.28
CA SER A 641 25.62 4.16 32.38
C SER A 641 24.16 4.31 32.76
N LEU A 642 23.38 4.90 31.89
CA LEU A 642 21.98 5.22 32.11
C LEU A 642 21.08 4.26 31.35
N PRO A 643 20.62 3.13 31.94
CA PRO A 643 19.52 2.36 31.42
C PRO A 643 18.22 3.15 31.61
N PHE A 644 17.46 3.28 30.55
CA PHE A 644 16.20 4.02 30.57
C PHE A 644 15.08 3.26 29.87
N ARG A 645 13.85 3.61 30.24
CA ARG A 645 12.63 3.22 29.53
C ARG A 645 11.73 4.44 29.37
N LEU A 646 11.31 4.70 28.14
CA LEU A 646 10.32 5.72 27.81
C LEU A 646 8.99 5.04 27.54
N GLN A 647 7.98 5.39 28.31
CA GLN A 647 6.61 4.89 28.14
C GLN A 647 5.65 6.01 28.56
N ASN A 648 4.58 6.23 27.79
CA ASN A 648 3.58 7.28 28.09
C ASN A 648 4.19 8.67 28.31
N GLN A 649 5.21 9.03 27.51
CA GLN A 649 5.94 10.29 27.62
C GLN A 649 6.72 10.49 28.93
N GLN A 650 6.91 9.44 29.71
CA GLN A 650 7.65 9.44 30.97
C GLN A 650 8.89 8.57 30.84
N TRP A 651 10.02 9.11 31.28
CA TRP A 651 11.30 8.42 31.35
C TRP A 651 11.42 7.71 32.68
N HIS A 652 11.74 6.43 32.65
CA HIS A 652 12.02 5.62 33.84
C HIS A 652 13.48 5.22 33.85
N PHE A 653 14.12 5.38 34.98
CA PHE A 653 15.53 5.08 35.21
C PHE A 653 15.67 4.07 36.34
N GLY A 654 16.70 3.23 36.26
CA GLY A 654 17.04 2.34 37.39
C GLY A 654 16.02 1.22 37.65
N LEU A 655 15.28 0.74 36.64
CA LEU A 655 14.28 -0.32 36.79
C LEU A 655 14.85 -1.67 37.30
N ARG A 656 16.14 -1.93 37.10
CA ARG A 656 16.85 -3.14 37.52
C ARG A 656 17.90 -2.89 38.58
N GLY A 657 17.95 -1.70 39.13
CA GLY A 657 18.92 -1.21 40.09
C GLY A 657 19.28 0.24 39.79
N PRO A 658 19.70 1.02 40.76
CA PRO A 658 20.00 2.44 40.58
C PRO A 658 21.10 2.67 39.52
N VAL A 659 21.02 3.83 38.86
CA VAL A 659 22.02 4.30 37.89
C VAL A 659 23.12 5.01 38.61
N SER A 660 24.32 4.46 38.60
CA SER A 660 25.47 5.09 39.27
C SER A 660 26.14 6.13 38.38
N LEU A 661 26.15 7.36 38.84
CA LEU A 661 26.95 8.46 38.31
C LEU A 661 28.24 8.60 39.12
N ARG A 662 29.37 8.69 38.44
CA ARG A 662 30.67 8.97 39.05
C ARG A 662 31.31 10.18 38.36
N ILE A 663 31.84 11.09 39.14
CA ILE A 663 32.59 12.24 38.64
C ILE A 663 33.91 12.29 39.42
N ALA A 664 35.03 12.23 38.74
CA ALA A 664 36.33 12.22 39.38
C ALA A 664 36.59 13.54 40.12
N GLU A 665 36.31 14.67 39.45
CA GLU A 665 36.60 15.98 40.01
C GLU A 665 35.70 17.06 39.39
N ILE A 666 35.23 17.97 40.25
CA ILE A 666 34.66 19.25 39.82
C ILE A 666 35.55 20.35 40.36
N LYS A 667 36.20 21.08 39.49
CA LYS A 667 36.99 22.26 39.83
C LYS A 667 36.16 23.51 39.71
N ASN A 668 35.92 24.13 40.84
CA ASN A 668 35.34 25.45 40.99
C ASN A 668 36.26 26.21 42.00
N GLN A 669 35.74 27.19 42.70
CA GLN A 669 36.45 27.78 43.84
C GLN A 669 36.87 26.71 44.89
N PHE A 670 36.09 25.64 44.98
CA PHE A 670 36.39 24.46 45.78
C PHE A 670 36.55 23.26 44.90
N ALA A 671 37.62 22.50 45.05
CA ALA A 671 37.77 21.24 44.35
C ALA A 671 36.93 20.16 45.07
N MET A 672 35.89 19.66 44.39
CA MET A 672 35.10 18.52 44.79
C MET A 672 35.64 17.29 44.09
N GLN A 673 35.86 16.20 44.80
CA GLN A 673 36.47 14.99 44.26
C GLN A 673 35.60 13.75 44.62
N ASN A 674 35.82 12.68 43.88
CA ASN A 674 35.18 11.38 44.15
C ASN A 674 33.66 11.44 44.26
N ILE A 675 33.02 12.27 43.44
CA ILE A 675 31.55 12.45 43.48
C ILE A 675 30.88 11.17 42.99
N ARG A 676 29.96 10.66 43.76
CA ARG A 676 29.11 9.51 43.44
C ARG A 676 27.66 9.87 43.71
N ALA A 677 26.78 9.34 42.91
CA ALA A 677 25.32 9.46 43.09
C ALA A 677 24.62 8.33 42.36
N ASP A 678 23.57 7.80 42.97
CA ASP A 678 22.72 6.79 42.38
C ASP A 678 21.35 7.38 42.08
N LEU A 679 20.90 7.22 40.86
CA LEU A 679 19.63 7.76 40.34
C LEU A 679 18.64 6.62 40.07
N GLN A 680 17.39 6.77 40.55
CA GLN A 680 16.31 5.82 40.29
C GLN A 680 14.96 6.53 40.27
N GLY A 681 14.03 6.11 39.38
CA GLY A 681 12.66 6.64 39.37
C GLY A 681 12.23 7.10 38.00
N ALA A 682 11.36 8.12 37.95
CA ALA A 682 10.76 8.62 36.70
C ALA A 682 10.94 10.13 36.54
N TYR A 683 10.97 10.56 35.27
CA TYR A 683 10.99 11.98 34.91
C TYR A 683 10.04 12.21 33.66
N PRO A 684 9.17 13.22 33.68
CA PRO A 684 8.84 14.08 34.82
C PRO A 684 8.33 13.25 36.00
N TRP A 685 8.80 13.61 37.22
CA TRP A 685 8.37 12.94 38.43
C TRP A 685 6.93 13.29 38.83
N ARG A 686 6.27 12.34 39.49
CA ARG A 686 4.91 12.48 40.06
C ARG A 686 4.89 11.87 41.43
N GLU A 687 3.84 12.13 42.20
CA GLU A 687 3.68 11.54 43.53
C GLU A 687 3.77 10.01 43.52
N ASN A 688 3.13 9.37 42.55
CA ASN A 688 3.12 7.92 42.41
C ASN A 688 4.37 7.35 41.71
N ASP A 689 5.11 8.21 40.99
CA ASP A 689 6.32 7.85 40.25
C ASP A 689 7.43 8.84 40.59
N PRO A 690 8.00 8.80 41.80
CA PRO A 690 9.02 9.74 42.27
C PRO A 690 10.37 9.49 41.59
N LEU A 691 11.19 10.54 41.56
CA LEU A 691 12.62 10.45 41.26
C LEU A 691 13.43 10.43 42.56
N TRP A 692 14.31 9.47 42.67
CA TRP A 692 15.21 9.31 43.80
C TRP A 692 16.64 9.55 43.40
N LEU A 693 17.35 10.34 44.19
CA LEU A 693 18.79 10.45 44.19
C LEU A 693 19.29 9.86 45.52
N GLN A 694 20.14 8.85 45.47
CA GLN A 694 20.54 8.04 46.61
C GLN A 694 22.07 7.96 46.69
N ASP A 695 22.58 7.66 47.89
CA ASP A 695 23.99 7.39 48.17
C ASP A 695 24.94 8.44 47.55
N VAL A 696 24.51 9.71 47.59
CA VAL A 696 25.35 10.81 47.14
C VAL A 696 26.50 11.00 48.13
N SER A 697 27.71 11.00 47.60
CA SER A 697 28.90 11.25 48.35
C SER A 697 29.92 12.07 47.56
N MET A 698 30.65 12.92 48.23
CA MET A 698 31.75 13.68 47.61
C MET A 698 32.79 14.08 48.69
N ASP A 699 34.00 14.23 48.24
CA ASP A 699 35.09 14.81 49.02
C ASP A 699 35.17 16.30 48.77
N LEU A 700 35.08 17.12 49.77
CA LEU A 700 35.14 18.57 49.66
C LEU A 700 35.96 19.15 50.86
N LEU A 701 36.88 20.07 50.58
CA LEU A 701 37.69 20.76 51.58
C LEU A 701 38.37 19.78 52.53
N GLY A 702 38.81 18.64 52.08
CA GLY A 702 39.48 17.59 52.83
C GLY A 702 38.60 16.76 53.77
N GLY A 703 37.32 17.03 53.80
CA GLY A 703 36.31 16.25 54.47
C GLY A 703 35.39 15.56 53.50
N HIS A 704 34.29 15.00 54.00
CA HIS A 704 33.38 14.17 53.26
C HIS A 704 31.92 14.63 53.39
N ILE A 705 31.21 14.77 52.31
CA ILE A 705 29.78 15.12 52.26
C ILE A 705 28.99 13.91 51.80
N THR A 706 27.90 13.63 52.50
CA THR A 706 26.97 12.53 52.14
C THR A 706 25.54 13.00 52.18
N LEU A 707 24.77 12.50 51.24
CA LEU A 707 23.30 12.63 51.19
C LEU A 707 22.73 11.26 50.96
N PRO A 708 22.15 10.60 51.96
CA PRO A 708 21.65 9.23 51.82
C PRO A 708 20.54 9.11 50.81
N SER A 709 19.59 10.03 50.81
CA SER A 709 18.49 10.01 49.86
C SER A 709 17.84 11.38 49.68
N LEU A 710 17.45 11.67 48.45
CA LEU A 710 16.58 12.78 48.08
C LEU A 710 15.46 12.22 47.20
N ARG A 711 14.23 12.40 47.62
CA ARG A 711 13.03 12.07 46.85
C ARG A 711 12.45 13.32 46.19
N LEU A 712 12.04 13.23 44.95
CA LEU A 712 11.32 14.30 44.26
C LEU A 712 9.96 13.76 43.74
N PRO A 713 8.82 14.40 44.07
CA PRO A 713 8.67 15.58 44.95
C PRO A 713 9.01 15.24 46.39
N GLN A 714 9.55 16.23 47.15
CA GLN A 714 9.97 16.07 48.53
C GLN A 714 8.76 16.10 49.50
N HIS A 715 8.77 15.22 50.47
CA HIS A 715 7.87 15.26 51.63
C HIS A 715 8.57 15.57 52.93
N SER A 716 9.90 15.47 52.90
CA SER A 716 10.75 15.75 54.05
C SER A 716 12.09 16.33 53.56
N PRO A 717 12.80 17.10 54.37
CA PRO A 717 14.08 17.64 54.00
C PRO A 717 15.10 16.52 53.76
N ALA A 718 15.91 16.66 52.73
CA ALA A 718 17.04 15.76 52.47
C ALA A 718 18.21 16.09 53.43
N ARG A 719 18.70 15.07 54.14
CA ARG A 719 19.77 15.27 55.16
C ARG A 719 21.14 15.22 54.50
N VAL A 720 21.76 16.37 54.35
CA VAL A 720 23.15 16.50 53.91
C VAL A 720 24.07 16.46 55.11
N SER A 721 24.87 15.42 55.24
CA SER A 721 25.84 15.30 56.35
C SER A 721 27.23 15.75 55.92
N LEU A 722 27.85 16.55 56.75
CA LEU A 722 29.20 17.07 56.58
C LEU A 722 30.10 16.36 57.61
N ARG A 723 31.21 15.79 57.15
CA ARG A 723 32.20 15.15 58.05
C ARG A 723 33.62 15.69 57.78
N ASP A 724 34.28 16.11 58.83
CA ASP A 724 35.68 16.54 58.84
C ASP A 724 36.01 17.63 57.80
N ILE A 725 35.08 18.55 57.51
CA ILE A 725 35.28 19.67 56.62
C ILE A 725 36.35 20.59 57.20
N SER A 726 37.45 20.76 56.48
CA SER A 726 38.59 21.56 56.92
C SER A 726 38.36 23.06 56.76
N LEU A 727 38.27 23.75 57.84
CA LEU A 727 38.14 25.22 57.85
C LEU A 727 39.36 25.91 57.27
N SER A 728 40.57 25.35 57.40
CA SER A 728 41.78 25.95 56.81
C SER A 728 41.72 25.94 55.29
N LYS A 729 41.17 24.84 54.67
CA LYS A 729 41.00 24.77 53.22
C LYS A 729 39.87 25.69 52.78
N LEU A 730 38.77 25.81 53.55
CA LEU A 730 37.66 26.71 53.25
C LEU A 730 38.15 28.17 53.24
N VAL A 731 38.87 28.59 54.30
CA VAL A 731 39.44 29.95 54.43
C VAL A 731 40.49 30.21 53.36
N SER A 732 41.32 29.24 53.06
CA SER A 732 42.33 29.38 51.98
C SER A 732 41.68 29.56 50.60
N ALA A 733 40.51 28.94 50.33
CA ALA A 733 39.75 29.08 49.08
C ALA A 733 39.05 30.46 48.98
N ILE A 734 38.48 30.96 50.09
CA ILE A 734 37.81 32.26 50.16
C ILE A 734 38.82 33.42 50.21
N LYS A 735 40.09 33.16 50.67
CA LYS A 735 41.19 34.13 50.80
C LYS A 735 40.78 35.39 51.55
N PRO A 736 40.16 35.33 52.73
CA PRO A 736 39.89 36.54 53.50
C PRO A 736 41.20 37.13 54.00
N LYS A 737 41.39 38.42 53.82
CA LYS A 737 42.59 39.13 54.29
C LYS A 737 42.63 39.40 55.80
N GLN A 738 41.46 39.13 56.43
CA GLN A 738 41.20 39.66 57.78
C GLN A 738 41.30 38.61 58.88
N PHE A 739 41.16 37.33 58.57
CA PHE A 739 41.21 36.24 59.49
C PHE A 739 41.70 34.92 58.90
N ALA A 740 42.17 34.05 59.75
CA ALA A 740 42.52 32.66 59.43
C ALA A 740 41.89 31.72 60.44
N MET A 741 41.44 30.56 59.91
CA MET A 741 40.87 29.50 60.78
C MET A 741 41.50 28.16 60.39
N SER A 742 41.59 27.26 61.36
CA SER A 742 42.00 25.88 61.11
C SER A 742 41.23 24.94 62.04
N GLY A 743 41.29 23.65 61.70
CA GLY A 743 40.54 22.57 62.31
C GLY A 743 39.41 22.10 61.44
N ASN A 744 38.66 21.13 61.89
CA ASN A 744 37.62 20.46 61.13
C ASN A 744 36.23 20.60 61.79
N VAL A 745 35.20 20.61 60.95
CA VAL A 745 33.82 20.69 61.42
C VAL A 745 33.00 19.55 60.87
N ASN A 746 32.01 19.10 61.62
CA ASN A 746 30.93 18.20 61.20
C ASN A 746 29.61 18.94 61.28
N GLY A 747 28.64 18.48 60.48
CA GLY A 747 27.33 19.11 60.48
C GLY A 747 26.26 18.27 59.76
N GLU A 748 25.05 18.76 59.88
CA GLU A 748 23.91 18.22 59.12
C GLU A 748 23.06 19.40 58.66
N LEU A 749 22.75 19.36 57.33
CA LEU A 749 21.97 20.41 56.67
C LEU A 749 20.71 19.77 56.11
N PRO A 750 19.55 19.96 56.77
CA PRO A 750 18.25 19.55 56.20
C PRO A 750 17.91 20.43 54.98
N LEU A 751 17.98 19.85 53.81
CA LEU A 751 17.86 20.56 52.53
C LEU A 751 16.50 20.33 51.89
N TRP A 752 15.81 21.42 51.56
CA TRP A 752 14.68 21.43 50.67
C TRP A 752 15.08 22.00 49.32
N ILE A 753 14.71 21.31 48.23
CA ILE A 753 14.89 21.82 46.88
C ILE A 753 13.57 22.46 46.45
N SER A 754 13.49 23.77 46.55
CA SER A 754 12.38 24.58 46.09
C SER A 754 12.83 25.32 44.82
N ASN A 755 12.13 25.08 43.70
CA ASN A 755 12.50 25.74 42.44
C ASN A 755 12.21 27.26 42.51
N PRO A 756 13.20 28.18 42.28
CA PRO A 756 14.54 27.88 41.79
C PRO A 756 15.65 27.78 42.84
N HIS A 757 15.34 27.81 44.12
CA HIS A 757 16.34 27.99 45.20
C HIS A 757 16.32 26.85 46.23
N TRP A 758 17.38 26.70 46.96
CA TRP A 758 17.51 25.72 48.06
C TRP A 758 17.18 26.38 49.37
N ILE A 759 16.54 25.64 50.27
CA ILE A 759 16.17 26.05 51.62
C ILE A 759 16.84 25.08 52.60
N ILE A 760 17.45 25.62 53.66
CA ILE A 760 18.00 24.85 54.75
C ILE A 760 17.30 25.34 56.02
N GLU A 761 16.66 24.41 56.73
CA GLU A 761 15.94 24.70 57.97
C GLU A 761 16.61 23.95 59.14
N ASN A 762 17.00 24.66 60.15
CA ASN A 762 17.64 24.11 61.32
C ASN A 762 18.86 23.21 61.06
N GLY A 763 19.64 23.58 60.07
CA GLY A 763 20.97 22.98 59.86
C GLY A 763 21.88 23.26 61.03
N TRP A 764 22.85 22.41 61.26
CA TRP A 764 23.83 22.61 62.35
C TRP A 764 25.26 22.26 61.89
N ILE A 765 26.22 22.95 62.46
CA ILE A 765 27.66 22.68 62.29
C ILE A 765 28.33 22.76 63.68
N ALA A 766 29.19 21.77 63.95
CA ALA A 766 29.96 21.70 65.14
C ALA A 766 31.42 21.31 64.86
N ASN A 767 32.35 21.69 65.71
CA ASN A 767 33.75 21.27 65.55
C ASN A 767 33.91 19.77 65.89
N SER A 768 34.70 19.05 65.05
CA SER A 768 35.10 17.67 65.31
C SER A 768 36.36 17.49 66.11
N GLY A 769 37.08 18.58 66.39
CA GLY A 769 38.29 18.71 67.23
C GLY A 769 38.53 20.17 67.55
N PRO A 770 39.64 20.52 68.18
CA PRO A 770 39.92 21.93 68.46
C PRO A 770 40.09 22.73 67.18
N LEU A 771 39.48 23.95 67.19
CA LEU A 771 39.64 24.90 66.08
C LEU A 771 40.57 26.03 66.54
N THR A 772 41.27 26.62 65.58
CA THR A 772 42.01 27.85 65.86
C THR A 772 41.44 28.98 65.03
N PHE A 773 41.29 30.11 65.62
CA PHE A 773 40.94 31.38 64.98
C PHE A 773 42.01 32.42 65.16
N ARG A 774 42.41 33.09 64.10
CA ARG A 774 43.34 34.20 64.12
C ARG A 774 42.78 35.37 63.33
N MET A 775 42.79 36.55 63.94
CA MET A 775 42.42 37.79 63.30
C MET A 775 43.66 38.62 62.96
N ASP A 776 43.61 39.32 61.84
CA ASP A 776 44.65 40.24 61.44
C ASP A 776 44.73 41.39 62.40
N LYS A 777 45.98 41.84 62.64
CA LYS A 777 46.27 42.90 63.58
C LYS A 777 45.68 44.25 63.18
N ASP A 778 45.73 44.60 61.90
CA ASP A 778 45.27 45.90 61.39
C ASP A 778 43.74 46.01 61.54
N MET A 779 43.00 44.90 61.30
CA MET A 779 41.57 44.84 61.53
C MET A 779 41.20 44.94 63.00
N ALA A 780 41.90 44.23 63.92
CA ALA A 780 41.69 44.32 65.33
C ALA A 780 41.95 45.76 65.84
N ASP A 781 43.05 46.38 65.40
CA ASP A 781 43.39 47.72 65.78
C ASP A 781 42.42 48.78 65.22
N ALA A 782 41.89 48.60 64.05
CA ALA A 782 40.84 49.45 63.44
C ALA A 782 39.55 49.49 64.25
N ILE A 783 39.12 48.33 64.71
CA ILE A 783 37.88 48.17 65.54
C ILE A 783 38.12 48.74 66.91
N THR A 784 39.29 48.54 67.46
CA THR A 784 39.67 49.01 68.81
C THR A 784 39.77 50.59 68.91
N ARG A 785 40.10 51.25 67.84
CA ARG A 785 40.19 52.74 67.81
C ARG A 785 38.83 53.40 67.96
N ASN A 786 37.75 52.71 67.64
CA ASN A 786 36.41 53.27 67.69
C ASN A 786 35.58 52.85 68.93
N ASN A 787 36.03 51.86 69.71
CA ASN A 787 35.36 51.43 70.96
C ASN A 787 36.26 50.63 71.91
N VAL A 788 36.59 51.23 73.08
CA VAL A 788 37.54 50.66 74.10
C VAL A 788 37.05 49.33 74.66
N ALA A 789 35.77 49.18 74.86
CA ALA A 789 35.17 47.89 75.29
C ALA A 789 35.22 46.80 74.22
N ALA A 790 35.07 47.18 72.93
CA ALA A 790 35.23 46.28 71.80
C ALA A 790 36.74 45.90 71.65
N GLY A 791 37.63 46.75 72.02
CA GLY A 791 39.08 46.49 71.97
C GLY A 791 39.49 45.30 72.81
N ALA A 792 39.10 45.26 74.10
CA ALA A 792 39.40 44.13 75.00
C ALA A 792 38.83 42.82 74.43
N ALA A 793 37.60 42.82 73.82
CA ALA A 793 36.99 41.66 73.19
C ALA A 793 37.73 41.23 71.91
N MET A 794 38.25 42.19 71.15
CA MET A 794 39.04 41.95 69.95
C MET A 794 40.39 41.33 70.24
N ASP A 795 41.06 41.76 71.29
CA ASP A 795 42.33 41.18 71.77
C ASP A 795 42.18 39.72 72.12
N TRP A 796 41.00 39.31 72.68
CA TRP A 796 40.72 37.91 72.93
C TRP A 796 40.47 37.10 71.59
N LEU A 797 40.00 37.72 70.61
CA LEU A 797 39.75 37.10 69.29
C LEU A 797 40.98 37.09 68.38
N ARG A 798 42.07 37.84 68.67
CA ARG A 798 43.26 37.81 67.86
C ARG A 798 43.94 36.46 67.75
N TYR A 799 43.86 35.64 68.75
CA TYR A 799 44.25 34.23 68.71
C TYR A 799 43.40 33.45 69.69
N MET A 800 42.48 32.67 69.21
CA MET A 800 41.56 31.88 69.98
C MET A 800 41.64 30.41 69.56
N GLU A 801 41.83 29.57 70.62
CA GLU A 801 41.72 28.12 70.44
C GLU A 801 40.31 27.72 70.95
N ILE A 802 39.50 27.25 69.97
CA ILE A 802 38.08 26.90 70.17
C ILE A 802 38.03 25.44 70.56
N SER A 803 37.60 25.11 71.75
CA SER A 803 37.43 23.76 72.20
C SER A 803 36.08 23.20 71.83
N ARG A 804 35.04 24.05 71.79
CA ARG A 804 33.68 23.64 71.45
C ARG A 804 33.00 24.75 70.63
N SER A 805 32.43 24.41 69.51
CA SER A 805 31.60 25.30 68.76
C SER A 805 30.35 24.55 68.26
N TRP A 806 29.26 25.26 68.25
CA TRP A 806 27.99 24.80 67.68
C TRP A 806 27.34 25.97 66.95
N ALA A 807 26.97 25.80 65.72
CA ALA A 807 26.25 26.80 64.93
C ALA A 807 25.00 26.23 64.32
N THR A 808 23.88 26.94 64.37
CA THR A 808 22.68 26.68 63.62
C THR A 808 22.72 27.50 62.36
N LEU A 809 22.23 26.89 61.26
CA LEU A 809 22.22 27.46 59.95
C LEU A 809 20.81 27.40 59.35
N ASN A 810 20.31 28.51 58.87
CA ASN A 810 19.09 28.61 58.12
C ASN A 810 19.32 29.38 56.82
N LEU A 811 18.90 28.86 55.74
CA LEU A 811 18.96 29.47 54.39
C LEU A 811 17.55 29.54 53.84
N ASP A 812 17.10 30.75 53.50
CA ASP A 812 15.78 30.96 52.96
C ASP A 812 15.79 30.90 51.40
N ASN A 813 14.63 31.00 50.78
CA ASN A 813 14.46 30.98 49.35
C ASN A 813 14.98 32.25 48.62
N LEU A 814 15.28 33.30 49.33
CA LEU A 814 15.87 34.54 48.84
C LEU A 814 17.42 34.50 48.89
N GLY A 815 17.95 33.43 49.47
CA GLY A 815 19.40 33.25 49.66
C GLY A 815 19.96 33.93 50.93
N GLU A 816 19.09 34.35 51.85
CA GLU A 816 19.55 34.89 53.15
C GLU A 816 19.96 33.75 54.06
N LEU A 817 21.26 33.65 54.34
CA LEU A 817 21.82 32.72 55.29
C LEU A 817 21.86 33.39 56.66
N THR A 818 21.18 32.81 57.61
CA THR A 818 21.28 33.17 59.05
C THR A 818 22.06 32.09 59.78
N MET A 819 23.16 32.45 60.39
CA MET A 819 23.97 31.57 61.23
C MET A 819 23.99 32.11 62.66
N GLU A 820 23.67 31.28 63.63
CA GLU A 820 23.76 31.54 65.07
C GLU A 820 24.77 30.55 65.63
N ALA A 821 25.91 31.06 66.09
CA ALA A 821 27.02 30.26 66.59
C ALA A 821 27.27 30.50 68.07
N GLN A 822 27.44 29.42 68.80
CA GLN A 822 27.93 29.43 70.18
C GLN A 822 29.33 28.84 70.22
N VAL A 823 30.32 29.63 70.68
CA VAL A 823 31.70 29.25 70.61
C VAL A 823 32.30 29.37 72.07
N LYS A 824 32.94 28.28 72.50
CA LYS A 824 33.70 28.26 73.75
C LYS A 824 35.15 27.96 73.40
N GLY A 825 36.03 28.86 73.89
CA GLY A 825 37.44 28.72 73.60
C GLY A 825 38.32 29.38 74.64
N THR A 826 39.58 29.28 74.42
CA THR A 826 40.62 29.91 75.27
C THR A 826 41.44 30.89 74.37
N SER A 827 41.48 32.12 74.77
CA SER A 827 42.37 33.10 74.14
C SER A 827 43.79 32.96 74.75
N ARG A 828 44.79 32.96 73.88
CA ARG A 828 46.22 32.89 74.24
C ARG A 828 46.97 34.22 73.95
N PHE A 829 46.25 35.33 73.96
CA PHE A 829 46.81 36.62 73.59
C PHE A 829 47.66 37.26 74.68
N SER A 830 47.43 36.96 75.95
CA SER A 830 48.24 37.41 77.08
C SER A 830 48.69 36.18 77.85
N ASN A 831 49.81 36.25 78.59
CA ASN A 831 50.34 35.12 79.38
C ASN A 831 49.34 34.46 80.36
N ARG A 832 48.04 34.76 80.22
CA ARG A 832 46.96 34.16 81.01
C ARG A 832 45.95 33.50 80.03
N ASN A 833 45.72 32.21 80.18
CA ASN A 833 44.71 31.51 79.45
C ASN A 833 43.31 31.97 79.95
N GLN A 834 42.59 32.71 79.10
CA GLN A 834 41.25 33.20 79.43
C GLN A 834 40.17 32.43 78.68
N THR A 835 39.19 31.88 79.36
CA THR A 835 38.04 31.23 78.75
C THR A 835 37.11 32.28 78.16
N VAL A 836 36.79 32.16 76.92
CA VAL A 836 35.89 33.04 76.13
C VAL A 836 34.67 32.24 75.75
N ASN A 837 33.44 32.73 76.03
CA ASN A 837 32.19 32.24 75.49
C ASN A 837 31.65 33.35 74.62
N LEU A 838 31.48 33.01 73.31
CA LEU A 838 30.98 33.95 72.31
C LEU A 838 29.68 33.44 71.70
N ASN A 839 28.64 34.27 71.78
CA ASN A 839 27.43 34.07 70.96
C ASN A 839 27.50 35.01 69.76
N TYR A 840 27.50 34.43 68.58
CA TYR A 840 27.63 35.16 67.32
C TYR A 840 26.45 34.93 66.44
N ARG A 841 25.83 35.96 65.87
CA ARG A 841 24.80 35.89 64.87
C ARG A 841 25.29 36.59 63.63
N HIS A 842 25.17 35.94 62.50
CA HIS A 842 25.52 36.43 61.18
C HIS A 842 24.38 36.27 60.24
N GLN A 843 24.14 37.29 59.46
CA GLN A 843 23.11 37.27 58.42
C GLN A 843 23.70 37.84 57.15
N GLU A 844 23.65 37.06 56.08
CA GLU A 844 24.22 37.48 54.78
C GLU A 844 23.48 36.83 53.63
N ASN A 845 23.34 37.53 52.54
CA ASN A 845 22.80 36.98 51.32
C ASN A 845 23.87 36.15 50.58
N LEU A 846 23.73 34.84 50.64
CA LEU A 846 24.70 33.90 50.10
C LEU A 846 24.76 34.00 48.58
N PHE A 847 23.65 34.31 47.89
CA PHE A 847 23.63 34.44 46.46
C PHE A 847 24.31 35.73 45.96
N GLN A 848 24.24 36.81 46.71
CA GLN A 848 24.95 38.05 46.41
C GLN A 848 26.43 37.88 46.70
N LEU A 849 26.79 37.26 47.80
CA LEU A 849 28.17 36.91 48.09
C LEU A 849 28.81 36.06 47.04
N TRP A 850 28.10 35.06 46.61
CA TRP A 850 28.55 34.17 45.53
C TRP A 850 28.73 34.91 44.18
N ARG A 851 27.83 35.85 43.83
CA ARG A 851 27.97 36.69 42.65
C ARG A 851 29.16 37.66 42.77
N SER A 852 29.41 38.26 43.93
CA SER A 852 30.55 39.17 44.13
C SER A 852 31.90 38.46 43.99
N LEU A 853 32.00 37.26 44.49
CA LEU A 853 33.18 36.40 44.36
C LEU A 853 33.44 36.02 42.89
N ARG A 854 32.39 35.71 42.16
CA ARG A 854 32.48 35.42 40.72
C ARG A 854 32.89 36.60 39.85
N PHE A 855 32.47 37.81 40.21
CA PHE A 855 32.83 39.00 39.44
C PHE A 855 34.33 39.30 39.46
N GLY A 856 34.99 39.04 40.56
CA GLY A 856 36.45 39.19 40.67
C GLY A 856 37.23 38.22 39.76
N ASP A 857 36.82 36.94 39.77
CA ASP A 857 37.48 35.90 38.97
C ASP A 857 37.20 36.05 37.47
N ASN A 858 36.00 36.48 37.12
CA ASN A 858 35.62 36.71 35.72
C ASN A 858 36.35 37.91 35.13
N LEU A 859 36.58 38.95 35.88
CA LEU A 859 37.35 40.13 35.44
C LEU A 859 38.83 39.78 35.19
N GLN A 860 39.42 38.97 36.08
CA GLN A 860 40.80 38.52 35.93
C GLN A 860 40.94 37.63 34.69
N SER A 861 40.10 36.65 34.50
CA SER A 861 40.11 35.75 33.36
C SER A 861 39.80 36.48 32.04
N TRP A 862 38.92 37.48 32.06
CA TRP A 862 38.64 38.33 30.89
C TRP A 862 39.85 39.19 30.52
N VAL A 863 40.55 39.79 31.52
CA VAL A 863 41.77 40.57 31.31
C VAL A 863 42.89 39.68 30.76
N GLU A 864 43.07 38.47 31.30
CA GLU A 864 44.07 37.50 30.84
C GLU A 864 43.82 37.07 29.38
N GLN A 865 42.56 36.92 28.98
CA GLN A 865 42.18 36.50 27.61
C GLN A 865 42.20 37.64 26.59
N ASN A 866 41.99 38.90 27.00
CA ASN A 866 41.81 40.03 26.09
C ASN A 866 42.93 41.07 26.16
N ALA A 867 43.88 40.95 27.09
CA ALA A 867 45.03 41.83 27.18
C ALA A 867 46.09 41.45 26.09
N THR A 868 45.97 42.02 24.94
CA THR A 868 47.06 42.02 23.94
C THR A 868 48.07 43.06 24.28
N LEU A 869 49.28 42.63 24.51
CA LEU A 869 50.45 43.59 24.59
C LEU A 869 50.54 44.35 23.25
N PRO A 870 50.64 45.70 23.24
CA PRO A 870 50.80 46.45 22.02
C PRO A 870 52.07 45.96 21.29
N SER A 871 51.92 45.54 20.09
CA SER A 871 53.01 45.11 19.24
C SER A 871 53.94 46.27 19.02
N LYS A 872 55.23 46.07 19.27
CA LYS A 872 56.33 47.00 19.02
C LYS A 872 56.55 47.25 17.52
N LYS A 873 55.54 47.62 16.76
CA LYS A 873 55.62 47.95 15.32
C LYS A 873 54.74 49.14 15.02
N ASP A 874 55.04 50.29 15.57
CA ASP A 874 54.72 51.60 14.99
C ASP A 874 55.48 52.69 15.73
N GLN A 875 56.77 52.58 15.65
CA GLN A 875 57.68 53.67 15.87
C GLN A 875 58.79 53.60 14.81
N SER A 876 58.56 54.22 13.71
CA SER A 876 59.62 54.77 12.83
C SER A 876 59.01 55.82 11.91
N PRO A 877 59.80 56.90 11.53
CA PRO A 877 59.45 58.30 11.75
C PRO A 877 58.57 58.89 10.66
#